data_105ed89b5ca38a6731831b6bf088b9b0
#
_entry.id   105ed89b5ca38a6731831b6bf088b9b0
#
_cell.length_a   1.000
_cell.length_b   1.000
_cell.length_c   1.000
_cell.angle_alpha   90.00
_cell.angle_beta   90.00
_cell.angle_gamma   90.00
#
_symmetry.space_group_name_H-M   'P 1'
#
loop_
_entity.id
_entity.type
_entity.pdbx_description
1 polymer ?
#
loop_
_entity_poly.entity_id
_entity_poly.type
_entity_poly.pdbx_seq_one_letter_code
_entity_poly.pdbx_strand_id
1 'polypeptide(L)'
;MAFITANWNPLGDAFYRKIELYDMGWSLRDGLKDCMVAAAPYGGPIALLRQSQRPSPSARPQLEIYSSSGVSMASFPWKSGPVRQLGWTVCDDLLAIQEDGTVLIYDLFGTFKRHFSMGNEVVQNQVLEAKVFHSPYGTGVAIVTGASRFTLAMNIDDLKLRRLPEVPGLQGAPSCWAVLTQDRQTKVLLANGADLYILDNTSCTPVTPPGLSPQACSIINMAVSFSYKYLALFTDSGHLWMGSTNLKDKLSEVETKVRSAPKQMVWSRRPKSQQPSVVLMWDRLLLVAGVCKETIQYTLDEECVCVAELDGVRIVGASRHEMLQEVPSACEDIFKIASMAPGALLLEAHKEYEAASFGKCFLSNFPPEPFVSMCRDLRVLNSVRDYSVGIPLTHTQYKQMTVQVLIDRLVYRKLYPLAIEICRYLKTPEYQGVSRVLKHWACCKVQQKEEPDESIARAVSVKLGEAAGISYSEIAARAYECGRTELAIKLLEFEPRSGEQVPLLLKMKRSQLGLSKAIESGDTDLVYTVVTYLKNEMNRGDFFMTLRNQPVALSLYRQFCKHQEQETLKDLFNQDDDHHELGNFYVRASYKESKLEARLSLLQSAVDEYNKAKNEFAAKATEEEMKLLRFQRRLDEEKGEALLGLSLHDTLHALLSANYHKQAEQLYRDFRVPDKRYWWLKLTALAEKEDWDELEKFAKSKKSPIGYLPFVEVCVKRHNKYEAKKYVSKVTPEQKVKAHLAIGDLEGAAEAAIERRSEGEISTVLARCSPTTDRALLERLNRARSTAAKK
;
A
#
# COMPACT_ATOMS: atom_id res chain seq x y z
N MET A 1 47.44 20.90 -24.23
CA MET A 1 46.09 20.98 -24.80
C MET A 1 45.91 20.29 -26.14
N ALA A 2 46.86 20.38 -27.03
CA ALA A 2 46.75 19.77 -28.37
C ALA A 2 46.48 18.25 -28.38
N PHE A 3 46.92 17.51 -27.32
CA PHE A 3 46.76 16.06 -27.27
C PHE A 3 45.34 15.59 -26.95
N ILE A 4 44.53 16.38 -26.20
CA ILE A 4 43.20 15.93 -25.76
C ILE A 4 42.16 16.03 -26.88
N THR A 5 42.31 17.03 -27.77
CA THR A 5 41.41 17.24 -28.92
C THR A 5 41.91 16.54 -30.19
N ALA A 6 43.07 15.93 -30.16
CA ALA A 6 43.67 15.25 -31.32
C ALA A 6 42.80 14.04 -31.80
N ASN A 7 42.04 13.46 -30.90
CA ASN A 7 41.16 12.30 -31.18
C ASN A 7 39.70 12.72 -31.49
N TRP A 8 39.43 14.02 -31.67
CA TRP A 8 38.10 14.48 -32.01
C TRP A 8 37.94 14.52 -33.55
N ASN A 9 36.99 13.75 -34.02
CA ASN A 9 36.72 13.63 -35.46
C ASN A 9 35.45 14.43 -35.79
N PRO A 10 35.50 15.33 -36.77
CA PRO A 10 34.33 16.15 -37.13
C PRO A 10 33.26 15.29 -37.84
N LEU A 11 32.00 15.57 -37.52
CA LEU A 11 30.83 15.02 -38.19
C LEU A 11 29.75 16.09 -38.27
N GLY A 12 29.67 16.80 -39.38
CA GLY A 12 28.85 17.99 -39.53
C GLY A 12 29.30 19.12 -38.62
N ASP A 13 28.40 19.58 -37.78
CA ASP A 13 28.61 20.68 -36.83
C ASP A 13 29.15 20.26 -35.47
N ALA A 14 29.43 18.96 -35.29
CA ALA A 14 29.85 18.42 -34.02
C ALA A 14 31.08 17.50 -34.16
N PHE A 15 31.69 17.19 -33.06
CA PHE A 15 32.84 16.28 -32.99
C PHE A 15 32.44 14.95 -32.31
N TYR A 16 33.07 13.87 -32.78
CA TYR A 16 32.99 12.54 -32.15
C TYR A 16 34.32 12.16 -31.52
N ARG A 17 34.26 11.45 -30.41
CA ARG A 17 35.45 10.90 -29.76
C ARG A 17 35.21 9.46 -29.30
N LYS A 18 36.25 8.65 -29.23
CA LYS A 18 36.31 7.41 -28.50
C LYS A 18 36.98 7.64 -27.16
N ILE A 19 36.37 7.16 -26.09
CA ILE A 19 36.94 7.22 -24.74
C ILE A 19 37.10 5.79 -24.27
N GLU A 20 38.29 5.46 -23.80
CA GLU A 20 38.52 4.20 -23.12
C GLU A 20 37.83 4.21 -21.77
N LEU A 21 37.04 3.18 -21.49
CA LEU A 21 36.35 2.99 -20.23
C LEU A 21 37.13 2.08 -19.32
N TYR A 22 37.56 0.93 -19.87
CA TYR A 22 38.32 -0.10 -19.15
C TYR A 22 39.26 -0.85 -20.06
N ASP A 23 40.42 -1.23 -19.51
CA ASP A 23 41.15 -2.43 -19.95
C ASP A 23 40.42 -3.63 -19.35
N MET A 24 39.99 -4.59 -20.17
CA MET A 24 39.12 -5.67 -19.72
C MET A 24 39.86 -6.69 -18.82
N GLY A 25 39.23 -7.02 -17.69
CA GLY A 25 39.80 -7.92 -16.69
C GLY A 25 39.63 -9.42 -16.99
N TRP A 26 38.90 -9.73 -18.01
CA TRP A 26 38.74 -11.12 -18.42
C TRP A 26 39.92 -11.65 -19.28
N SER A 27 40.17 -12.95 -19.21
CA SER A 27 41.20 -13.59 -20.03
C SER A 27 40.56 -14.38 -21.15
N LEU A 28 40.25 -13.74 -22.30
CA LEU A 28 39.69 -14.39 -23.45
C LEU A 28 40.81 -14.76 -24.43
N ARG A 29 41.25 -16.03 -24.46
CA ARG A 29 42.37 -16.48 -25.34
C ARG A 29 42.07 -16.30 -26.84
N ASP A 30 40.81 -16.53 -27.24
CA ASP A 30 40.39 -16.50 -28.66
C ASP A 30 39.56 -15.23 -28.96
N GLY A 31 39.63 -14.23 -28.13
CA GLY A 31 38.80 -13.02 -28.26
C GLY A 31 37.31 -13.29 -28.08
N LEU A 32 36.48 -12.47 -28.74
CA LEU A 32 35.02 -12.63 -28.76
C LEU A 32 34.54 -13.51 -29.92
N LYS A 33 35.45 -14.05 -30.68
CA LYS A 33 35.15 -14.95 -31.81
C LYS A 33 34.43 -16.19 -31.28
N ASP A 34 33.38 -16.62 -31.97
CA ASP A 34 32.56 -17.78 -31.61
C ASP A 34 31.86 -17.67 -30.21
N CYS A 35 31.80 -16.48 -29.68
CA CYS A 35 31.02 -16.21 -28.48
C CYS A 35 29.70 -15.53 -28.84
N MET A 36 28.60 -16.02 -28.25
CA MET A 36 27.36 -15.22 -28.20
C MET A 36 27.49 -14.22 -27.05
N VAL A 37 27.43 -12.94 -27.37
CA VAL A 37 27.63 -11.84 -26.43
C VAL A 37 26.34 -11.07 -26.29
N ALA A 38 25.94 -10.79 -25.08
CA ALA A 38 24.85 -9.85 -24.73
C ALA A 38 25.32 -8.89 -23.67
N ALA A 39 25.25 -7.60 -23.92
CA ALA A 39 25.59 -6.57 -22.94
C ALA A 39 24.37 -5.67 -22.67
N ALA A 40 24.12 -5.41 -21.39
CA ALA A 40 23.02 -4.56 -20.96
C ALA A 40 23.38 -3.07 -21.12
N PRO A 41 22.41 -2.19 -21.46
CA PRO A 41 22.65 -0.77 -21.53
C PRO A 41 22.93 -0.13 -20.15
N TYR A 42 23.22 1.16 -20.14
CA TYR A 42 23.56 1.93 -18.93
C TYR A 42 24.73 1.36 -18.12
N GLY A 43 25.81 0.95 -18.82
CA GLY A 43 26.95 0.35 -18.16
C GLY A 43 26.60 -0.97 -17.45
N GLY A 44 25.67 -1.73 -18.00
CA GLY A 44 25.18 -2.96 -17.40
C GLY A 44 26.13 -4.16 -17.61
N PRO A 45 25.73 -5.34 -17.09
CA PRO A 45 26.55 -6.57 -17.19
C PRO A 45 26.69 -7.07 -18.60
N ILE A 46 27.70 -7.94 -18.80
CA ILE A 46 27.99 -8.60 -20.09
C ILE A 46 27.88 -10.10 -19.87
N ALA A 47 27.10 -10.79 -20.70
CA ALA A 47 27.02 -12.24 -20.72
C ALA A 47 27.72 -12.81 -21.95
N LEU A 48 28.49 -13.85 -21.76
CA LEU A 48 29.19 -14.59 -22.81
C LEU A 48 28.78 -16.07 -22.76
N LEU A 49 28.33 -16.60 -23.88
CA LEU A 49 28.18 -18.04 -24.08
C LEU A 49 29.16 -18.50 -25.12
N ARG A 50 30.17 -19.25 -24.69
CA ARG A 50 31.17 -19.82 -25.61
C ARG A 50 30.61 -21.06 -26.24
N GLN A 51 30.59 -21.08 -27.55
CA GLN A 51 30.31 -22.29 -28.35
C GLN A 51 31.59 -23.09 -28.48
N SER A 52 31.61 -24.32 -28.02
CA SER A 52 32.80 -25.19 -28.15
C SER A 52 33.02 -25.55 -29.61
N GLN A 53 34.14 -25.10 -30.19
CA GLN A 53 34.49 -25.38 -31.60
C GLN A 53 34.86 -26.82 -31.86
N ARG A 54 35.15 -27.64 -30.82
CA ARG A 54 35.45 -29.07 -30.95
C ARG A 54 34.34 -29.89 -30.30
N PRO A 55 33.63 -30.73 -31.04
CA PRO A 55 32.65 -31.64 -30.50
C PRO A 55 33.36 -32.78 -29.70
N SER A 56 33.89 -32.42 -28.55
CA SER A 56 34.19 -33.40 -27.52
C SER A 56 32.88 -33.69 -26.80
N PRO A 57 32.48 -34.97 -26.69
CA PRO A 57 31.20 -35.34 -26.07
C PRO A 57 31.07 -34.89 -24.61
N SER A 58 32.15 -34.43 -24.02
CA SER A 58 32.20 -34.01 -22.58
C SER A 58 32.33 -32.49 -22.39
N ALA A 59 32.60 -31.68 -23.43
CA ALA A 59 32.76 -30.23 -23.25
C ALA A 59 31.43 -29.50 -23.41
N ARG A 60 30.86 -29.12 -22.29
CA ARG A 60 29.64 -28.30 -22.30
C ARG A 60 29.97 -26.81 -22.52
N PRO A 61 29.12 -26.07 -23.24
CA PRO A 61 29.26 -24.62 -23.33
C PRO A 61 29.30 -23.98 -21.93
N GLN A 62 30.11 -22.93 -21.77
CA GLN A 62 30.18 -22.16 -20.52
C GLN A 62 29.42 -20.86 -20.70
N LEU A 63 28.51 -20.57 -19.77
CA LEU A 63 27.87 -19.30 -19.67
C LEU A 63 28.55 -18.48 -18.58
N GLU A 64 29.05 -17.32 -18.95
CA GLU A 64 29.83 -16.45 -18.08
C GLU A 64 29.17 -15.08 -18.02
N ILE A 65 29.09 -14.49 -16.82
CA ILE A 65 28.54 -13.17 -16.57
C ILE A 65 29.64 -12.29 -15.99
N TYR A 66 29.83 -11.12 -16.59
CA TYR A 66 30.86 -10.17 -16.21
C TYR A 66 30.25 -8.78 -15.94
N SER A 67 30.91 -7.97 -15.11
CA SER A 67 30.68 -6.53 -15.06
C SER A 67 31.15 -5.86 -16.35
N SER A 68 30.82 -4.60 -16.57
CA SER A 68 31.33 -3.87 -17.74
C SER A 68 32.86 -3.68 -17.76
N SER A 69 33.55 -3.88 -16.63
CA SER A 69 35.01 -3.88 -16.54
C SER A 69 35.65 -5.24 -16.84
N GLY A 70 34.84 -6.28 -17.10
CA GLY A 70 35.32 -7.65 -17.29
C GLY A 70 35.65 -8.43 -16.03
N VAL A 71 35.17 -7.94 -14.85
CA VAL A 71 35.25 -8.70 -13.59
C VAL A 71 34.18 -9.78 -13.60
N SER A 72 34.58 -11.04 -13.35
CA SER A 72 33.66 -12.18 -13.35
C SER A 72 32.70 -12.11 -12.17
N MET A 73 31.40 -12.23 -12.48
CA MET A 73 30.30 -12.28 -11.51
C MET A 73 29.76 -13.70 -11.34
N ALA A 74 29.68 -14.45 -12.45
CA ALA A 74 29.27 -15.86 -12.47
C ALA A 74 29.86 -16.61 -13.63
N SER A 75 30.09 -17.91 -13.44
CA SER A 75 30.47 -18.83 -14.50
C SER A 75 29.92 -20.22 -14.20
N PHE A 76 29.17 -20.78 -15.13
CA PHE A 76 28.59 -22.12 -14.95
C PHE A 76 28.40 -22.84 -16.27
N PRO A 77 28.49 -24.19 -16.27
CA PRO A 77 28.30 -24.98 -17.47
C PRO A 77 26.83 -24.95 -17.89
N TRP A 78 26.60 -24.68 -19.17
CA TRP A 78 25.26 -24.68 -19.73
C TRP A 78 24.75 -26.12 -19.90
N LYS A 79 23.65 -26.44 -19.23
CA LYS A 79 23.11 -27.83 -19.17
C LYS A 79 21.78 -27.98 -19.93
N SER A 80 21.22 -26.87 -20.40
CA SER A 80 19.92 -26.82 -21.09
C SER A 80 20.11 -26.90 -22.61
N GLY A 81 19.06 -26.75 -23.39
CA GLY A 81 19.06 -26.81 -24.85
C GLY A 81 19.91 -25.73 -25.54
N PRO A 82 20.06 -25.80 -26.84
CA PRO A 82 20.81 -24.80 -27.63
C PRO A 82 20.21 -23.41 -27.45
N VAL A 83 21.07 -22.43 -27.18
CA VAL A 83 20.65 -21.01 -27.03
C VAL A 83 20.69 -20.34 -28.39
N ARG A 84 19.61 -19.62 -28.73
CA ARG A 84 19.53 -18.81 -29.97
C ARG A 84 19.86 -17.36 -29.70
N GLN A 85 19.51 -16.84 -28.55
CA GLN A 85 19.75 -15.45 -28.18
C GLN A 85 19.93 -15.28 -26.67
N LEU A 86 20.89 -14.47 -26.31
CA LEU A 86 21.01 -13.90 -24.97
C LEU A 86 20.47 -12.46 -24.94
N GLY A 87 19.95 -12.03 -23.83
CA GLY A 87 19.51 -10.66 -23.64
C GLY A 87 19.38 -10.31 -22.15
N TRP A 88 19.13 -9.07 -21.86
CA TRP A 88 19.01 -8.56 -20.49
C TRP A 88 17.67 -7.90 -20.28
N THR A 89 17.12 -8.06 -19.08
CA THR A 89 15.95 -7.29 -18.65
C THR A 89 16.36 -5.88 -18.22
N VAL A 90 15.39 -5.00 -18.06
CA VAL A 90 15.62 -3.67 -17.47
C VAL A 90 16.16 -3.73 -16.03
N CYS A 91 15.97 -4.86 -15.33
CA CYS A 91 16.44 -5.09 -13.96
C CYS A 91 17.78 -5.84 -13.91
N ASP A 92 18.52 -5.95 -15.01
CA ASP A 92 19.78 -6.67 -15.12
C ASP A 92 19.64 -8.20 -14.84
N ASP A 93 18.49 -8.82 -15.16
CA ASP A 93 18.36 -10.28 -15.22
C ASP A 93 18.71 -10.80 -16.60
N LEU A 94 19.40 -11.91 -16.68
CA LEU A 94 19.82 -12.54 -17.95
C LEU A 94 18.71 -13.43 -18.51
N LEU A 95 18.36 -13.19 -19.77
CA LEU A 95 17.47 -14.03 -20.56
C LEU A 95 18.27 -14.93 -21.49
N ALA A 96 18.02 -16.22 -21.43
CA ALA A 96 18.56 -17.19 -22.43
C ALA A 96 17.38 -17.80 -23.19
N ILE A 97 17.26 -17.45 -24.45
CA ILE A 97 16.20 -17.93 -25.36
C ILE A 97 16.73 -19.15 -26.10
N GLN A 98 16.08 -20.28 -25.89
CA GLN A 98 16.47 -21.55 -26.48
C GLN A 98 15.79 -21.80 -27.83
N GLU A 99 16.34 -22.74 -28.58
CA GLU A 99 15.83 -23.15 -29.89
C GLU A 99 14.42 -23.73 -29.85
N ASP A 100 14.03 -24.35 -28.73
CA ASP A 100 12.68 -24.88 -28.48
C ASP A 100 11.66 -23.82 -28.04
N GLY A 101 12.09 -22.57 -27.94
CA GLY A 101 11.25 -21.45 -27.46
C GLY A 101 11.13 -21.34 -25.95
N THR A 102 11.90 -22.13 -25.21
CA THR A 102 11.99 -21.95 -23.74
C THR A 102 12.88 -20.75 -23.43
N VAL A 103 12.42 -19.86 -22.60
CA VAL A 103 13.16 -18.69 -22.10
C VAL A 103 13.50 -18.91 -20.65
N LEU A 104 14.79 -19.00 -20.35
CA LEU A 104 15.32 -19.18 -19.00
C LEU A 104 15.78 -17.82 -18.46
N ILE A 105 15.48 -17.53 -17.20
CA ILE A 105 15.84 -16.28 -16.53
C ILE A 105 16.77 -16.57 -15.37
N TYR A 106 17.91 -15.90 -15.37
CA TYR A 106 18.95 -16.00 -14.34
C TYR A 106 19.21 -14.63 -13.72
N ASP A 107 19.65 -14.62 -12.47
CA ASP A 107 20.18 -13.41 -11.85
C ASP A 107 21.65 -13.16 -12.27
N LEU A 108 22.22 -12.06 -11.79
CA LEU A 108 23.63 -11.68 -12.06
C LEU A 108 24.66 -12.70 -11.53
N PHE A 109 24.26 -13.56 -10.60
CA PHE A 109 25.13 -14.56 -9.97
C PHE A 109 24.92 -15.96 -10.54
N GLY A 110 24.20 -16.06 -11.67
CA GLY A 110 23.92 -17.33 -12.32
C GLY A 110 22.88 -18.20 -11.62
N THR A 111 22.11 -17.63 -10.67
CA THR A 111 21.04 -18.37 -10.01
C THR A 111 19.81 -18.38 -10.90
N PHE A 112 19.30 -19.59 -11.18
CA PHE A 112 18.05 -19.73 -11.93
C PHE A 112 16.86 -19.13 -11.15
N LYS A 113 16.10 -18.25 -11.79
CA LYS A 113 14.90 -17.65 -11.20
C LYS A 113 13.63 -18.36 -11.62
N ARG A 114 13.39 -18.40 -12.92
CA ARG A 114 12.18 -18.99 -13.52
C ARG A 114 12.38 -19.21 -15.03
N HIS A 115 11.43 -19.88 -15.64
CA HIS A 115 11.35 -20.02 -17.09
C HIS A 115 9.90 -19.85 -17.57
N PHE A 116 9.75 -19.62 -18.85
CA PHE A 116 8.48 -19.69 -19.57
C PHE A 116 8.69 -20.20 -20.99
N SER A 117 7.61 -20.64 -21.64
CA SER A 117 7.63 -21.08 -23.03
C SER A 117 6.98 -20.06 -23.94
N MET A 118 7.51 -19.88 -25.14
CA MET A 118 6.92 -19.06 -26.20
C MET A 118 5.75 -19.75 -26.93
N GLY A 119 5.35 -20.94 -26.49
CA GLY A 119 4.17 -21.67 -26.96
C GLY A 119 4.53 -23.02 -27.59
N ASN A 120 3.56 -23.96 -27.58
CA ASN A 120 3.76 -25.35 -28.05
C ASN A 120 4.10 -25.45 -29.55
N GLU A 121 3.61 -24.52 -30.36
CA GLU A 121 3.89 -24.47 -31.80
C GLU A 121 5.38 -24.17 -32.06
N VAL A 122 6.02 -23.39 -31.19
CA VAL A 122 7.42 -23.03 -31.29
C VAL A 122 8.32 -24.23 -31.05
N VAL A 123 7.93 -25.11 -30.13
CA VAL A 123 8.66 -26.37 -29.87
C VAL A 123 8.77 -27.25 -31.13
N GLN A 124 7.71 -27.28 -31.92
CA GLN A 124 7.68 -28.06 -33.16
C GLN A 124 8.48 -27.43 -34.31
N ASN A 125 8.44 -26.11 -34.42
CA ASN A 125 8.99 -25.39 -35.56
C ASN A 125 10.36 -24.75 -35.28
N GLN A 126 10.84 -24.83 -34.07
CA GLN A 126 12.09 -24.23 -33.57
C GLN A 126 12.22 -22.72 -33.82
N VAL A 127 12.98 -22.06 -32.96
CA VAL A 127 13.30 -20.63 -33.09
C VAL A 127 14.45 -20.44 -34.05
N LEU A 128 14.25 -19.68 -35.12
CA LEU A 128 15.33 -19.28 -36.04
C LEU A 128 16.11 -18.10 -35.49
N GLU A 129 15.38 -17.04 -35.11
CA GLU A 129 15.93 -15.81 -34.51
C GLU A 129 15.05 -15.31 -33.38
N ALA A 130 15.67 -14.63 -32.43
CA ALA A 130 14.99 -13.99 -31.30
C ALA A 130 15.55 -12.59 -31.04
N LYS A 131 14.72 -11.71 -30.52
CA LYS A 131 15.12 -10.37 -30.07
C LYS A 131 14.48 -10.05 -28.73
N VAL A 132 15.26 -9.48 -27.83
CA VAL A 132 14.78 -8.89 -26.58
C VAL A 132 14.56 -7.39 -26.81
N PHE A 133 13.44 -6.90 -26.39
CA PHE A 133 13.09 -5.47 -26.52
C PHE A 133 12.54 -4.92 -25.21
N HIS A 134 12.66 -3.62 -25.06
CA HIS A 134 12.16 -2.91 -23.88
C HIS A 134 11.04 -1.96 -24.28
N SER A 135 9.98 -1.96 -23.50
CA SER A 135 8.81 -1.12 -23.69
C SER A 135 8.42 -0.43 -22.38
N PRO A 136 7.52 0.56 -22.40
CA PRO A 136 6.96 1.11 -21.16
C PRO A 136 6.26 0.08 -20.27
N TYR A 137 5.94 -1.11 -20.80
CA TYR A 137 5.32 -2.22 -20.06
C TYR A 137 6.33 -3.18 -19.45
N GLY A 138 7.62 -3.04 -19.74
CA GLY A 138 8.68 -3.92 -19.27
C GLY A 138 9.48 -4.54 -20.40
N THR A 139 10.17 -5.63 -20.09
CA THR A 139 10.97 -6.40 -21.05
C THR A 139 10.10 -7.39 -21.81
N GLY A 140 10.22 -7.42 -23.12
CA GLY A 140 9.55 -8.35 -24.00
C GLY A 140 10.52 -9.21 -24.81
N VAL A 141 10.00 -10.31 -25.34
CA VAL A 141 10.73 -11.24 -26.22
C VAL A 141 9.94 -11.43 -27.51
N ALA A 142 10.60 -11.28 -28.62
CA ALA A 142 10.05 -11.55 -29.95
C ALA A 142 10.87 -12.67 -30.61
N ILE A 143 10.19 -13.60 -31.25
CA ILE A 143 10.81 -14.70 -31.98
C ILE A 143 10.23 -14.88 -33.39
N VAL A 144 11.02 -15.42 -34.30
CA VAL A 144 10.58 -15.97 -35.57
C VAL A 144 10.90 -17.45 -35.62
N THR A 145 9.93 -18.27 -36.05
CA THR A 145 10.05 -19.72 -36.10
C THR A 145 10.38 -20.23 -37.48
N GLY A 146 10.77 -21.52 -37.60
CA GLY A 146 11.00 -22.21 -38.88
C GLY A 146 9.78 -22.25 -39.81
N ALA A 147 8.58 -22.08 -39.27
CA ALA A 147 7.36 -21.88 -40.03
C ALA A 147 7.14 -20.43 -40.49
N SER A 148 8.14 -19.56 -40.39
CA SER A 148 8.09 -18.13 -40.77
C SER A 148 7.05 -17.31 -39.99
N ARG A 149 6.75 -17.73 -38.77
CA ARG A 149 5.76 -17.06 -37.90
C ARG A 149 6.43 -16.30 -36.78
N PHE A 150 5.86 -15.13 -36.48
CA PHE A 150 6.30 -14.27 -35.39
C PHE A 150 5.41 -14.46 -34.16
N THR A 151 6.06 -14.60 -33.00
CA THR A 151 5.40 -14.67 -31.71
C THR A 151 6.06 -13.67 -30.76
N LEU A 152 5.25 -12.90 -30.04
CA LEU A 152 5.70 -11.90 -29.07
C LEU A 152 5.19 -12.21 -27.67
N ALA A 153 6.09 -12.11 -26.69
CA ALA A 153 5.78 -11.92 -25.29
C ALA A 153 6.00 -10.43 -24.95
N MET A 154 4.93 -9.70 -24.71
CA MET A 154 4.99 -8.24 -24.52
C MET A 154 5.67 -7.83 -23.22
N ASN A 155 5.46 -8.62 -22.18
CA ASN A 155 6.06 -8.46 -20.87
C ASN A 155 6.29 -9.85 -20.28
N ILE A 156 7.53 -10.11 -19.90
CA ILE A 156 7.92 -11.39 -19.30
C ILE A 156 7.37 -11.59 -17.88
N ASP A 157 6.97 -10.52 -17.20
CA ASP A 157 6.40 -10.56 -15.83
C ASP A 157 4.87 -10.75 -15.83
N ASP A 158 4.19 -10.31 -16.91
CA ASP A 158 2.77 -10.59 -17.18
C ASP A 158 2.67 -11.28 -18.54
N LEU A 159 2.94 -12.59 -18.56
CA LEU A 159 3.12 -13.35 -19.80
C LEU A 159 1.81 -13.46 -20.59
N LYS A 160 1.76 -12.75 -21.70
CA LYS A 160 0.70 -12.83 -22.71
C LYS A 160 1.36 -13.02 -24.08
N LEU A 161 1.25 -14.21 -24.62
CA LEU A 161 1.77 -14.52 -25.93
C LEU A 161 0.84 -14.01 -27.03
N ARG A 162 1.43 -13.32 -28.02
CA ARG A 162 0.72 -12.83 -29.19
C ARG A 162 1.35 -13.42 -30.44
N ARG A 163 0.55 -14.07 -31.25
CA ARG A 163 0.92 -14.50 -32.60
C ARG A 163 0.59 -13.39 -33.57
N LEU A 164 1.54 -13.08 -34.44
CA LEU A 164 1.35 -12.10 -35.49
C LEU A 164 0.86 -12.79 -36.78
N PRO A 165 0.22 -12.02 -37.69
CA PRO A 165 -0.24 -12.50 -38.98
C PRO A 165 0.91 -13.08 -39.82
N GLU A 166 0.57 -13.95 -40.76
CA GLU A 166 1.53 -14.51 -41.71
C GLU A 166 1.98 -13.44 -42.72
N VAL A 167 3.24 -13.53 -43.10
CA VAL A 167 3.85 -12.64 -44.09
C VAL A 167 3.78 -13.29 -45.47
N PRO A 168 3.17 -12.66 -46.46
CA PRO A 168 3.09 -13.22 -47.78
C PRO A 168 4.46 -13.51 -48.38
N GLY A 169 4.66 -14.74 -48.90
CA GLY A 169 5.90 -15.14 -49.60
C GLY A 169 7.14 -15.33 -48.71
N LEU A 170 7.02 -15.21 -47.38
CA LEU A 170 8.15 -15.45 -46.47
C LEU A 170 8.40 -16.96 -46.31
N GLN A 171 9.60 -17.41 -46.66
CA GLN A 171 10.06 -18.78 -46.47
C GLN A 171 11.31 -18.76 -45.58
N GLY A 172 11.19 -19.20 -44.34
CA GLY A 172 12.26 -19.15 -43.33
C GLY A 172 12.38 -17.80 -42.58
N ALA A 173 13.58 -17.43 -42.19
CA ALA A 173 13.85 -16.15 -41.57
C ALA A 173 13.83 -15.00 -42.59
N PRO A 174 13.32 -13.82 -42.23
CA PRO A 174 13.41 -12.63 -43.08
C PRO A 174 14.85 -12.17 -43.28
N SER A 175 15.11 -11.35 -44.29
CA SER A 175 16.45 -10.79 -44.54
C SER A 175 16.94 -9.98 -43.30
N CYS A 176 16.08 -9.23 -42.72
CA CYS A 176 16.28 -8.56 -41.41
C CYS A 176 14.91 -8.13 -40.82
N TRP A 177 14.85 -7.92 -39.51
CA TRP A 177 13.66 -7.48 -38.84
C TRP A 177 13.97 -6.71 -37.55
N ALA A 178 13.01 -5.96 -37.06
CA ALA A 178 13.13 -5.19 -35.82
C ALA A 178 11.76 -5.10 -35.11
N VAL A 179 11.79 -4.92 -33.81
CA VAL A 179 10.58 -4.66 -33.00
C VAL A 179 10.44 -3.16 -32.76
N LEU A 180 9.26 -2.64 -33.00
CA LEU A 180 8.89 -1.24 -32.82
C LEU A 180 7.88 -1.13 -31.67
N THR A 181 8.16 -0.30 -30.69
CA THR A 181 7.21 -0.01 -29.60
C THR A 181 6.95 1.50 -29.55
N GLN A 182 5.81 1.91 -30.05
CA GLN A 182 5.36 3.30 -30.07
C GLN A 182 3.87 3.40 -29.74
N ASP A 183 3.42 4.50 -29.15
CA ASP A 183 2.02 4.82 -28.90
C ASP A 183 1.23 3.67 -28.25
N ARG A 184 1.88 2.97 -27.30
CA ARG A 184 1.37 1.79 -26.62
C ARG A 184 1.09 0.58 -27.52
N GLN A 185 1.60 0.58 -28.75
CA GLN A 185 1.53 -0.54 -29.68
C GLN A 185 2.92 -1.10 -29.92
N THR A 186 3.00 -2.43 -29.99
CA THR A 186 4.21 -3.14 -30.42
C THR A 186 3.95 -3.79 -31.74
N LYS A 187 4.83 -3.51 -32.73
CA LYS A 187 4.78 -3.99 -34.10
C LYS A 187 6.11 -4.62 -34.47
N VAL A 188 6.12 -5.45 -35.47
CA VAL A 188 7.35 -5.98 -36.06
C VAL A 188 7.50 -5.40 -37.48
N LEU A 189 8.63 -4.81 -37.72
CA LEU A 189 9.05 -4.39 -39.06
C LEU A 189 10.01 -5.48 -39.61
N LEU A 190 9.79 -5.95 -40.82
CA LEU A 190 10.65 -6.95 -41.45
C LEU A 190 10.85 -6.65 -42.91
N ALA A 191 12.01 -7.08 -43.42
CA ALA A 191 12.32 -7.06 -44.81
C ALA A 191 12.41 -8.48 -45.39
N ASN A 192 11.80 -8.71 -46.54
CA ASN A 192 11.92 -9.90 -47.34
C ASN A 192 12.52 -9.50 -48.73
N GLY A 193 13.85 -9.53 -48.84
CA GLY A 193 14.52 -8.95 -49.97
C GLY A 193 14.34 -7.44 -50.08
N ALA A 194 13.70 -6.96 -51.13
CA ALA A 194 13.41 -5.54 -51.35
C ALA A 194 12.12 -5.07 -50.67
N ASP A 195 11.24 -6.01 -50.33
CA ASP A 195 9.90 -5.69 -49.74
C ASP A 195 9.99 -5.51 -48.22
N LEU A 196 9.32 -4.48 -47.73
CA LEU A 196 9.24 -4.16 -46.31
C LEU A 196 7.80 -4.31 -45.83
N TYR A 197 7.62 -4.95 -44.70
CA TYR A 197 6.32 -5.21 -44.09
C TYR A 197 6.27 -4.75 -42.63
N ILE A 198 5.13 -4.20 -42.23
CA ILE A 198 4.80 -3.93 -40.84
C ILE A 198 3.72 -4.92 -40.41
N LEU A 199 4.04 -5.68 -39.37
CA LEU A 199 3.07 -6.57 -38.70
C LEU A 199 2.57 -5.92 -37.42
N ASP A 200 1.27 -5.79 -37.29
CA ASP A 200 0.59 -5.50 -36.04
C ASP A 200 -0.18 -6.74 -35.55
N ASN A 201 -1.00 -6.59 -34.54
CA ASN A 201 -1.74 -7.71 -33.96
C ASN A 201 -2.74 -8.37 -34.92
N THR A 202 -3.16 -7.67 -35.98
CA THR A 202 -4.29 -8.05 -36.85
C THR A 202 -3.96 -8.05 -38.33
N SER A 203 -2.93 -7.34 -38.73
CA SER A 203 -2.62 -7.12 -40.14
C SER A 203 -1.14 -7.19 -40.44
N CYS A 204 -0.85 -7.56 -41.69
CA CYS A 204 0.47 -7.47 -42.33
C CYS A 204 0.33 -6.47 -43.49
N THR A 205 0.97 -5.33 -43.37
CA THR A 205 0.89 -4.24 -44.34
C THR A 205 2.23 -4.03 -45.04
N PRO A 206 2.29 -4.08 -46.39
CA PRO A 206 3.48 -3.71 -47.11
C PRO A 206 3.69 -2.19 -46.99
N VAL A 207 4.93 -1.78 -46.88
CA VAL A 207 5.30 -0.37 -46.72
C VAL A 207 6.53 -0.07 -47.57
N THR A 208 6.63 1.18 -48.05
CA THR A 208 7.75 1.61 -48.90
C THR A 208 8.43 2.81 -48.26
N PRO A 209 9.74 2.72 -47.96
CA PRO A 209 10.48 3.86 -47.43
C PRO A 209 10.54 4.99 -48.49
N PRO A 210 10.23 6.24 -48.11
CA PRO A 210 10.28 7.35 -49.07
C PRO A 210 11.69 7.58 -49.59
N GLY A 211 11.81 7.71 -50.92
CA GLY A 211 13.08 7.99 -51.58
C GLY A 211 14.15 6.91 -51.47
N LEU A 212 13.82 5.70 -51.12
CA LEU A 212 14.67 4.54 -51.33
C LEU A 212 14.66 4.30 -52.86
N SER A 213 15.84 4.17 -53.47
CA SER A 213 15.91 3.97 -54.91
C SER A 213 15.17 2.71 -55.37
N PRO A 214 14.31 2.78 -56.39
CA PRO A 214 13.50 1.63 -56.86
C PRO A 214 14.29 0.59 -57.62
N GLN A 215 15.59 0.75 -57.79
CA GLN A 215 16.43 -0.29 -58.33
C GLN A 215 16.57 -1.40 -57.27
N ALA A 216 16.16 -2.59 -57.63
CA ALA A 216 16.15 -3.86 -56.93
C ALA A 216 17.28 -4.09 -55.90
N CYS A 217 17.31 -3.30 -54.86
CA CYS A 217 18.28 -3.45 -53.78
C CYS A 217 17.60 -4.18 -52.61
N SER A 218 18.15 -5.29 -52.18
CA SER A 218 17.67 -6.00 -51.00
C SER A 218 18.08 -5.28 -49.74
N ILE A 219 17.14 -5.16 -48.82
CA ILE A 219 17.41 -4.63 -47.46
C ILE A 219 18.03 -5.80 -46.67
N ILE A 220 19.30 -5.66 -46.31
CA ILE A 220 20.06 -6.73 -45.66
C ILE A 220 20.32 -6.50 -44.16
N ASN A 221 20.11 -5.30 -43.65
CA ASN A 221 20.14 -5.04 -42.22
C ASN A 221 19.25 -3.83 -41.89
N MET A 222 18.75 -3.81 -40.66
CA MET A 222 17.97 -2.69 -40.12
C MET A 222 18.21 -2.47 -38.63
N ALA A 223 18.12 -1.21 -38.21
CA ALA A 223 18.23 -0.83 -36.83
C ALA A 223 17.22 0.25 -36.46
N VAL A 224 16.66 0.11 -35.28
CA VAL A 224 15.73 1.07 -34.68
C VAL A 224 16.42 1.83 -33.55
N SER A 225 16.16 3.13 -33.46
CA SER A 225 16.75 3.95 -32.40
C SER A 225 16.22 3.56 -31.02
N PHE A 226 16.98 3.87 -29.97
CA PHE A 226 16.63 3.61 -28.59
C PHE A 226 15.25 4.19 -28.18
N SER A 227 14.86 5.29 -28.81
CA SER A 227 13.55 5.94 -28.60
C SER A 227 12.44 5.41 -29.53
N TYR A 228 12.73 4.45 -30.37
CA TYR A 228 11.84 3.92 -31.41
C TYR A 228 11.36 4.97 -32.45
N LYS A 229 11.99 6.15 -32.52
CA LYS A 229 11.58 7.23 -33.44
C LYS A 229 12.22 7.12 -34.82
N TYR A 230 13.42 6.58 -34.91
CA TYR A 230 14.22 6.54 -36.12
C TYR A 230 14.52 5.12 -36.56
N LEU A 231 14.54 4.92 -37.85
CA LEU A 231 14.84 3.68 -38.55
C LEU A 231 16.02 3.87 -39.52
N ALA A 232 16.95 2.94 -39.49
CA ALA A 232 18.02 2.83 -40.48
C ALA A 232 17.86 1.53 -41.24
N LEU A 233 18.00 1.58 -42.54
CA LEU A 233 17.98 0.46 -43.47
C LEU A 233 19.29 0.40 -44.25
N PHE A 234 19.94 -0.75 -44.28
CA PHE A 234 21.15 -0.94 -45.05
C PHE A 234 20.89 -1.93 -46.21
N THR A 235 21.32 -1.55 -47.41
CA THR A 235 21.05 -2.31 -48.63
C THR A 235 22.28 -3.04 -49.12
N ASP A 236 22.08 -4.07 -49.94
CA ASP A 236 23.14 -4.84 -50.60
C ASP A 236 23.98 -4.00 -51.61
N SER A 237 23.46 -2.86 -52.04
CA SER A 237 24.21 -1.87 -52.82
C SER A 237 25.16 -0.99 -51.99
N GLY A 238 25.12 -1.11 -50.65
CA GLY A 238 25.97 -0.33 -49.75
C GLY A 238 25.40 1.06 -49.39
N HIS A 239 24.09 1.27 -49.60
CA HIS A 239 23.42 2.49 -49.20
C HIS A 239 22.79 2.32 -47.82
N LEU A 240 23.00 3.35 -46.99
CA LEU A 240 22.36 3.49 -45.69
C LEU A 240 21.25 4.53 -45.83
N TRP A 241 19.99 4.11 -45.76
CA TRP A 241 18.84 4.97 -45.66
C TRP A 241 18.53 5.22 -44.19
N MET A 242 18.27 6.48 -43.81
CA MET A 242 17.88 6.91 -42.49
C MET A 242 16.57 7.70 -42.56
N GLY A 243 15.61 7.37 -41.72
CA GLY A 243 14.31 8.01 -41.69
C GLY A 243 13.55 7.78 -40.39
N SER A 244 12.28 8.19 -40.38
CA SER A 244 11.37 7.94 -39.27
C SER A 244 10.82 6.51 -39.31
N THR A 245 10.52 5.94 -38.13
CA THR A 245 9.94 4.58 -38.03
C THR A 245 8.52 4.47 -38.59
N ASN A 246 7.80 5.59 -38.71
CA ASN A 246 6.51 5.65 -39.38
C ASN A 246 6.64 5.70 -40.92
N LEU A 247 7.87 5.70 -41.46
CA LEU A 247 8.20 5.74 -42.87
C LEU A 247 7.58 6.92 -43.64
N LYS A 248 7.32 8.03 -42.97
CA LYS A 248 6.83 9.26 -43.61
C LYS A 248 7.96 10.20 -44.02
N ASP A 249 9.04 10.24 -43.23
CA ASP A 249 10.12 11.19 -43.42
C ASP A 249 11.43 10.48 -43.68
N LYS A 250 12.11 10.88 -44.73
CA LYS A 250 13.51 10.52 -44.99
C LYS A 250 14.39 11.60 -44.39
N LEU A 251 15.32 11.20 -43.52
CA LEU A 251 16.30 12.12 -42.93
C LEU A 251 17.52 12.27 -43.83
N SER A 252 18.09 11.17 -44.31
CA SER A 252 19.27 11.16 -45.13
C SER A 252 19.47 9.78 -45.80
N GLU A 253 20.36 9.78 -46.81
CA GLU A 253 20.88 8.58 -47.41
C GLU A 253 22.38 8.76 -47.64
N VAL A 254 23.15 7.74 -47.23
CA VAL A 254 24.61 7.78 -47.25
C VAL A 254 25.11 6.55 -48.00
N GLU A 255 25.99 6.74 -48.98
CA GLU A 255 26.71 5.64 -49.63
C GLU A 255 27.96 5.28 -48.83
N THR A 256 28.01 4.07 -48.31
CA THR A 256 29.09 3.60 -47.42
C THR A 256 30.31 3.05 -48.18
N LYS A 257 30.19 2.79 -49.47
CA LYS A 257 31.17 2.14 -50.33
C LYS A 257 31.46 0.65 -49.93
N VAL A 258 30.78 0.14 -48.92
CA VAL A 258 30.87 -1.24 -48.44
C VAL A 258 29.57 -1.94 -48.75
N ARG A 259 29.61 -3.04 -49.50
CA ARG A 259 28.40 -3.79 -49.94
C ARG A 259 28.06 -4.97 -49.03
N SER A 260 29.04 -5.47 -48.28
CA SER A 260 28.78 -6.54 -47.30
C SER A 260 27.90 -6.07 -46.14
N ALA A 261 27.04 -6.95 -45.67
CA ALA A 261 26.21 -6.65 -44.49
C ALA A 261 27.06 -6.31 -43.24
N PRO A 262 26.79 -5.23 -42.55
CA PRO A 262 27.46 -4.97 -41.29
C PRO A 262 27.07 -6.05 -40.26
N LYS A 263 28.00 -6.47 -39.40
CA LYS A 263 27.76 -7.40 -38.31
C LYS A 263 26.75 -6.82 -37.31
N GLN A 264 26.87 -5.54 -37.04
CA GLN A 264 25.94 -4.79 -36.19
C GLN A 264 25.69 -3.40 -36.76
N MET A 265 24.48 -2.91 -36.51
CA MET A 265 24.08 -1.55 -36.82
C MET A 265 23.29 -1.01 -35.63
N VAL A 266 23.76 0.10 -35.09
CA VAL A 266 23.16 0.72 -33.89
C VAL A 266 23.01 2.21 -34.04
N TRP A 267 21.97 2.78 -33.47
CA TRP A 267 21.81 4.23 -33.45
C TRP A 267 22.58 4.88 -32.30
N SER A 268 23.23 5.98 -32.56
CA SER A 268 23.83 6.85 -31.60
C SER A 268 23.05 8.16 -31.55
N ARG A 269 22.57 8.49 -30.33
CA ARG A 269 21.94 9.79 -30.10
C ARG A 269 23.00 10.86 -29.96
N ARG A 270 22.76 12.03 -30.54
CA ARG A 270 23.62 13.22 -30.43
C ARG A 270 22.93 14.21 -29.52
N PRO A 271 23.34 14.33 -28.24
CA PRO A 271 22.64 15.15 -27.23
C PRO A 271 22.63 16.65 -27.58
N LYS A 272 23.69 17.15 -28.20
CA LYS A 272 23.84 18.55 -28.53
C LYS A 272 23.09 18.93 -29.81
N SER A 273 23.39 18.26 -30.92
CA SER A 273 22.82 18.57 -32.24
C SER A 273 21.41 18.05 -32.42
N GLN A 274 20.90 17.17 -31.48
CA GLN A 274 19.62 16.45 -31.55
C GLN A 274 19.44 15.66 -32.87
N GLN A 275 20.44 15.65 -33.74
CA GLN A 275 20.43 14.84 -34.94
C GLN A 275 20.98 13.45 -34.65
N PRO A 276 20.30 12.39 -35.05
CA PRO A 276 20.78 11.03 -34.82
C PRO A 276 21.92 10.69 -35.80
N SER A 277 22.78 9.76 -35.42
CA SER A 277 23.74 9.10 -36.28
C SER A 277 23.65 7.59 -36.16
N VAL A 278 24.12 6.89 -37.19
CA VAL A 278 24.12 5.41 -37.20
C VAL A 278 25.57 4.93 -37.17
N VAL A 279 25.83 3.97 -36.32
CA VAL A 279 27.12 3.28 -36.23
C VAL A 279 26.98 1.91 -36.85
N LEU A 280 27.76 1.65 -37.85
CA LEU A 280 27.83 0.39 -38.56
C LEU A 280 29.18 -0.29 -38.24
N MET A 281 29.16 -1.56 -37.96
CA MET A 281 30.35 -2.30 -37.61
C MET A 281 30.55 -3.54 -38.51
N TRP A 282 31.73 -3.67 -39.05
CA TRP A 282 32.23 -4.86 -39.68
C TRP A 282 33.38 -5.42 -38.85
N ASP A 283 34.05 -6.47 -39.33
CA ASP A 283 35.10 -7.14 -38.55
C ASP A 283 36.21 -6.21 -38.05
N ARG A 284 36.65 -5.28 -38.92
CA ARG A 284 37.75 -4.33 -38.61
C ARG A 284 37.41 -2.86 -38.87
N LEU A 285 36.20 -2.58 -39.25
CA LEU A 285 35.76 -1.26 -39.60
C LEU A 285 34.55 -0.87 -38.78
N LEU A 286 34.64 0.31 -38.15
CA LEU A 286 33.54 0.99 -37.54
C LEU A 286 33.29 2.28 -38.27
N LEU A 287 32.09 2.48 -38.79
CA LEU A 287 31.71 3.65 -39.56
C LEU A 287 30.55 4.36 -38.81
N VAL A 288 30.74 5.65 -38.60
CA VAL A 288 29.69 6.54 -38.07
C VAL A 288 29.14 7.39 -39.21
N ALA A 289 27.87 7.25 -39.50
CA ALA A 289 27.18 7.99 -40.54
C ALA A 289 26.22 9.02 -39.92
N GLY A 290 26.40 10.29 -40.24
CA GLY A 290 25.51 11.38 -39.83
C GLY A 290 24.43 11.67 -40.86
N VAL A 291 23.40 12.40 -40.44
CA VAL A 291 22.34 12.91 -41.31
C VAL A 291 22.91 13.94 -42.33
N CYS A 292 24.05 14.57 -42.00
CA CYS A 292 24.80 15.49 -42.88
C CYS A 292 25.46 14.81 -44.06
N LYS A 293 25.31 13.50 -44.27
CA LYS A 293 25.97 12.69 -45.29
C LYS A 293 27.48 12.51 -45.13
N GLU A 294 28.03 13.02 -44.05
CA GLU A 294 29.45 12.79 -43.72
C GLU A 294 29.59 11.51 -42.94
N THR A 295 30.77 10.91 -42.99
CA THR A 295 31.11 9.67 -42.30
C THR A 295 32.46 9.77 -41.63
N ILE A 296 32.55 9.15 -40.43
CA ILE A 296 33.82 8.94 -39.73
C ILE A 296 34.12 7.46 -39.74
N GLN A 297 35.35 7.09 -39.95
CA GLN A 297 35.82 5.72 -39.95
C GLN A 297 36.83 5.50 -38.86
N TYR A 298 36.62 4.39 -38.09
CA TYR A 298 37.57 3.90 -37.10
C TYR A 298 37.96 2.47 -37.47
N THR A 299 39.25 2.18 -37.34
CA THR A 299 39.75 0.79 -37.44
C THR A 299 39.57 0.10 -36.09
N LEU A 300 39.16 -1.17 -36.14
CA LEU A 300 39.07 -2.05 -34.98
C LEU A 300 40.24 -3.05 -35.05
N ASP A 301 40.97 -3.17 -33.94
CA ASP A 301 42.11 -4.08 -33.86
C ASP A 301 41.64 -5.53 -33.56
N GLU A 302 40.46 -5.68 -32.99
CA GLU A 302 39.86 -6.92 -32.55
C GLU A 302 38.38 -6.99 -32.88
N GLU A 303 37.77 -8.17 -32.70
CA GLU A 303 36.32 -8.33 -32.82
C GLU A 303 35.65 -7.67 -31.61
N CYS A 304 34.67 -6.84 -31.88
CA CYS A 304 33.94 -6.04 -30.91
C CYS A 304 32.44 -6.28 -31.00
N VAL A 305 31.72 -5.86 -29.95
CA VAL A 305 30.27 -5.81 -29.91
C VAL A 305 29.84 -4.39 -29.56
N CYS A 306 28.94 -3.82 -30.35
CA CYS A 306 28.36 -2.49 -30.11
C CYS A 306 27.09 -2.58 -29.26
N VAL A 307 27.02 -1.73 -28.26
CA VAL A 307 25.86 -1.59 -27.37
C VAL A 307 25.33 -0.16 -27.47
N ALA A 308 24.09 -0.03 -27.90
CA ALA A 308 23.45 1.28 -27.95
C ALA A 308 23.22 1.83 -26.52
N GLU A 309 23.64 3.06 -26.30
CA GLU A 309 23.45 3.79 -25.08
C GLU A 309 22.60 5.06 -25.32
N LEU A 310 22.18 5.68 -24.24
CA LEU A 310 21.35 6.90 -24.29
C LEU A 310 22.04 8.04 -25.06
N ASP A 311 23.36 8.19 -24.90
CA ASP A 311 24.15 9.32 -25.38
C ASP A 311 25.40 8.91 -26.17
N GLY A 312 25.38 7.68 -26.71
CA GLY A 312 26.48 7.15 -27.51
C GLY A 312 26.37 5.68 -27.74
N VAL A 313 27.51 5.04 -28.02
CA VAL A 313 27.63 3.61 -28.27
C VAL A 313 28.83 3.05 -27.51
N ARG A 314 28.62 2.02 -26.69
CA ARG A 314 29.73 1.29 -26.08
C ARG A 314 30.26 0.25 -27.08
N ILE A 315 31.56 0.13 -27.14
CA ILE A 315 32.27 -0.81 -27.96
C ILE A 315 33.02 -1.75 -27.03
N VAL A 316 32.56 -2.99 -26.97
CA VAL A 316 33.10 -4.01 -26.06
C VAL A 316 34.00 -4.92 -26.92
N GLY A 317 35.28 -4.88 -26.66
CA GLY A 317 36.29 -5.75 -27.27
C GLY A 317 36.84 -6.76 -26.26
N ALA A 318 37.70 -7.62 -26.72
CA ALA A 318 38.35 -8.63 -25.87
C ALA A 318 39.39 -8.02 -24.94
N SER A 319 40.07 -6.94 -25.35
CA SER A 319 41.08 -6.25 -24.54
C SER A 319 40.57 -4.92 -23.95
N ARG A 320 39.70 -4.24 -24.67
CA ARG A 320 39.27 -2.88 -24.31
C ARG A 320 37.77 -2.70 -24.35
N HIS A 321 37.28 -1.86 -23.49
CA HIS A 321 35.92 -1.35 -23.50
C HIS A 321 35.95 0.17 -23.71
N GLU A 322 35.36 0.64 -24.79
CA GLU A 322 35.39 2.03 -25.20
C GLU A 322 33.96 2.61 -25.29
N MET A 323 33.84 3.92 -25.15
CA MET A 323 32.62 4.68 -25.42
C MET A 323 32.85 5.61 -26.63
N LEU A 324 32.06 5.43 -27.65
CA LEU A 324 31.95 6.32 -28.80
C LEU A 324 30.78 7.27 -28.57
N GLN A 325 31.07 8.56 -28.52
CA GLN A 325 30.04 9.58 -28.26
C GLN A 325 30.33 10.89 -28.99
N GLU A 326 29.28 11.69 -29.20
CA GLU A 326 29.43 13.09 -29.53
C GLU A 326 30.13 13.81 -28.38
N VAL A 327 31.08 14.69 -28.69
CA VAL A 327 31.77 15.46 -27.65
C VAL A 327 30.76 16.39 -26.96
N PRO A 328 30.58 16.30 -25.63
CA PRO A 328 29.65 17.17 -24.92
C PRO A 328 30.02 18.65 -25.08
N SER A 329 29.02 19.54 -25.19
CA SER A 329 29.25 20.97 -25.34
C SER A 329 30.13 21.55 -24.23
N ALA A 330 29.97 21.06 -23.00
CA ALA A 330 30.84 21.44 -21.89
C ALA A 330 32.33 21.12 -22.15
N CYS A 331 32.63 20.01 -22.83
CA CYS A 331 34.00 19.68 -23.19
C CYS A 331 34.52 20.61 -24.29
N GLU A 332 33.71 20.90 -25.31
CA GLU A 332 34.08 21.84 -26.36
C GLU A 332 34.34 23.24 -25.77
N ASP A 333 33.46 23.70 -24.88
CA ASP A 333 33.60 24.99 -24.21
C ASP A 333 34.87 25.09 -23.35
N ILE A 334 35.29 23.98 -22.71
CA ILE A 334 36.52 23.90 -21.91
C ILE A 334 37.77 24.15 -22.79
N PHE A 335 37.78 23.54 -23.97
CA PHE A 335 38.97 23.56 -24.86
C PHE A 335 38.93 24.65 -25.93
N LYS A 336 37.86 25.44 -25.99
CA LYS A 336 37.77 26.61 -26.87
C LYS A 336 38.75 27.70 -26.44
N ILE A 337 39.45 28.30 -27.42
CA ILE A 337 40.40 29.36 -27.17
C ILE A 337 39.71 30.56 -26.50
N ALA A 338 40.30 31.10 -25.43
CA ALA A 338 39.78 32.18 -24.62
C ALA A 338 38.36 31.98 -24.08
N SER A 339 38.03 30.75 -23.75
CA SER A 339 36.73 30.41 -23.18
C SER A 339 36.56 30.96 -21.76
N MET A 340 35.43 31.61 -21.54
CA MET A 340 34.98 32.05 -20.19
C MET A 340 34.01 31.08 -19.56
N ALA A 341 33.83 29.88 -20.12
CA ALA A 341 32.97 28.85 -19.57
C ALA A 341 33.45 28.38 -18.19
N PRO A 342 32.54 28.01 -17.27
CA PRO A 342 32.90 27.59 -15.91
C PRO A 342 33.94 26.47 -15.88
N GLY A 343 33.82 25.48 -16.76
CA GLY A 343 34.78 24.37 -16.83
C GLY A 343 36.17 24.80 -17.30
N ALA A 344 36.27 25.79 -18.25
CA ALA A 344 37.54 26.33 -18.71
C ALA A 344 38.26 27.10 -17.60
N LEU A 345 37.51 27.90 -16.85
CA LEU A 345 38.05 28.66 -15.71
C LEU A 345 38.45 27.73 -14.54
N LEU A 346 37.73 26.67 -14.31
CA LEU A 346 38.11 25.63 -13.35
C LEU A 346 39.39 24.90 -13.76
N LEU A 347 39.54 24.57 -15.04
CA LEU A 347 40.76 23.96 -15.57
C LEU A 347 41.96 24.89 -15.40
N GLU A 348 41.77 26.19 -15.66
CA GLU A 348 42.81 27.22 -15.46
C GLU A 348 43.13 27.35 -13.96
N ALA A 349 42.11 27.44 -13.09
CA ALA A 349 42.29 27.49 -11.65
C ALA A 349 43.03 26.23 -11.11
N HIS A 350 42.79 25.06 -11.68
CA HIS A 350 43.50 23.83 -11.31
C HIS A 350 44.99 23.91 -11.69
N LYS A 351 45.30 24.35 -12.90
CA LYS A 351 46.69 24.55 -13.34
C LYS A 351 47.41 25.58 -12.47
N GLU A 352 46.77 26.69 -12.15
CA GLU A 352 47.32 27.74 -11.29
C GLU A 352 47.47 27.24 -9.86
N TYR A 353 46.60 26.36 -9.37
CA TYR A 353 46.72 25.71 -8.05
C TYR A 353 47.93 24.76 -8.01
N GLU A 354 48.08 23.93 -9.06
CA GLU A 354 49.26 23.04 -9.18
C GLU A 354 50.55 23.81 -9.27
N ALA A 355 50.56 25.01 -9.89
CA ALA A 355 51.66 25.95 -9.96
C ALA A 355 51.84 26.78 -8.68
N ALA A 356 51.10 26.51 -7.60
CA ALA A 356 51.09 27.25 -6.33
C ALA A 356 50.70 28.73 -6.45
N SER A 357 49.92 29.14 -7.45
CA SER A 357 49.42 30.50 -7.64
C SER A 357 47.93 30.67 -7.29
N PHE A 358 47.35 31.82 -7.61
CA PHE A 358 46.06 32.31 -7.08
C PHE A 358 44.78 31.59 -7.59
N GLY A 359 44.72 30.30 -7.66
CA GLY A 359 43.55 29.55 -8.14
C GLY A 359 42.19 29.84 -7.44
N LYS A 360 42.21 30.35 -6.20
CA LYS A 360 40.99 30.69 -5.46
C LYS A 360 40.17 31.82 -6.08
N CYS A 361 40.81 32.77 -6.79
CA CYS A 361 40.13 33.92 -7.38
C CYS A 361 39.15 33.52 -8.48
N PHE A 362 39.40 32.40 -9.18
CA PHE A 362 38.53 31.91 -10.25
C PHE A 362 37.27 31.25 -9.73
N LEU A 363 37.32 30.67 -8.55
CA LEU A 363 36.18 29.96 -7.95
C LEU A 363 35.13 30.89 -7.35
N SER A 364 35.53 32.09 -6.92
CA SER A 364 34.63 33.08 -6.31
C SER A 364 33.60 33.68 -7.26
N ASN A 365 33.77 33.49 -8.55
CA ASN A 365 32.88 34.02 -9.58
C ASN A 365 31.65 33.14 -9.87
N PHE A 366 31.54 31.97 -9.20
CA PHE A 366 30.46 31.01 -9.45
C PHE A 366 29.57 30.82 -8.23
N PRO A 367 28.25 30.64 -8.44
CA PRO A 367 27.38 30.24 -7.33
C PRO A 367 27.81 28.85 -6.80
N PRO A 368 27.97 28.72 -5.48
CA PRO A 368 28.53 27.47 -4.87
C PRO A 368 27.63 26.23 -5.03
N GLU A 369 26.33 26.40 -5.06
CA GLU A 369 25.38 25.28 -5.07
C GLU A 369 25.48 24.38 -6.33
N PRO A 370 25.44 24.91 -7.60
CA PRO A 370 25.63 24.09 -8.78
C PRO A 370 26.98 23.38 -8.81
N PHE A 371 28.02 24.06 -8.37
CA PHE A 371 29.36 23.50 -8.29
C PHE A 371 29.47 22.33 -7.31
N VAL A 372 28.93 22.49 -6.10
CA VAL A 372 28.88 21.42 -5.09
C VAL A 372 28.06 20.24 -5.58
N SER A 373 26.91 20.51 -6.24
CA SER A 373 26.08 19.45 -6.81
C SER A 373 26.83 18.67 -7.88
N MET A 374 27.52 19.36 -8.80
CA MET A 374 28.30 18.72 -9.85
C MET A 374 29.46 17.89 -9.30
N CYS A 375 30.18 18.40 -8.29
CA CYS A 375 31.23 17.66 -7.61
C CYS A 375 30.69 16.39 -6.94
N ARG A 376 29.49 16.45 -6.35
CA ARG A 376 28.82 15.27 -5.76
C ARG A 376 28.48 14.24 -6.83
N ASP A 377 27.89 14.67 -7.94
CA ASP A 377 27.55 13.78 -9.05
C ASP A 377 28.80 13.07 -9.62
N LEU A 378 29.86 13.83 -9.89
CA LEU A 378 31.13 13.28 -10.39
C LEU A 378 31.76 12.28 -9.42
N ARG A 379 31.71 12.55 -8.14
CA ARG A 379 32.23 11.66 -7.11
C ARG A 379 31.47 10.34 -7.06
N VAL A 380 30.13 10.38 -7.17
CA VAL A 380 29.30 9.18 -7.28
C VAL A 380 29.62 8.44 -8.58
N LEU A 381 29.71 9.13 -9.71
CA LEU A 381 30.04 8.52 -11.01
C LEU A 381 31.42 7.84 -10.98
N ASN A 382 32.41 8.48 -10.41
CA ASN A 382 33.75 7.89 -10.29
C ASN A 382 33.75 6.65 -9.38
N SER A 383 32.97 6.66 -8.30
CA SER A 383 32.89 5.52 -7.40
C SER A 383 32.21 4.30 -8.05
N VAL A 384 31.19 4.49 -8.88
CA VAL A 384 30.54 3.39 -9.58
C VAL A 384 31.27 2.97 -10.85
N ARG A 385 32.09 3.84 -11.44
CA ARG A 385 32.97 3.55 -12.54
C ARG A 385 34.25 2.81 -12.12
N ASP A 386 34.53 2.77 -10.83
CA ASP A 386 35.67 1.99 -10.35
C ASP A 386 35.68 0.59 -10.93
N TYR A 387 36.85 0.07 -11.24
CA TYR A 387 37.02 -1.24 -11.88
C TYR A 387 36.32 -2.38 -11.13
N SER A 388 36.37 -2.36 -9.82
CA SER A 388 35.75 -3.39 -8.96
C SER A 388 34.20 -3.35 -9.02
N VAL A 389 33.61 -2.21 -9.32
CA VAL A 389 32.17 -2.02 -9.45
C VAL A 389 31.71 -2.21 -10.90
N GLY A 390 32.43 -1.64 -11.83
CA GLY A 390 32.24 -1.84 -13.27
C GLY A 390 30.94 -1.32 -13.84
N ILE A 391 30.47 -0.12 -13.41
CA ILE A 391 29.28 0.53 -13.96
C ILE A 391 29.69 1.88 -14.58
N PRO A 392 30.10 1.91 -15.85
CA PRO A 392 30.58 3.11 -16.51
C PRO A 392 29.43 3.99 -17.01
N LEU A 393 28.83 4.76 -16.12
CA LEU A 393 27.79 5.72 -16.46
C LEU A 393 28.36 7.05 -16.92
N THR A 394 27.72 7.65 -17.91
CA THR A 394 27.93 9.07 -18.24
C THR A 394 27.09 9.96 -17.31
N HIS A 395 27.43 11.23 -17.21
CA HIS A 395 26.65 12.19 -16.44
C HIS A 395 25.19 12.30 -16.95
N THR A 396 24.98 12.25 -18.26
CA THR A 396 23.66 12.26 -18.90
C THR A 396 22.83 11.05 -18.47
N GLN A 397 23.41 9.87 -18.53
CA GLN A 397 22.77 8.61 -18.10
C GLN A 397 22.42 8.64 -16.61
N TYR A 398 23.34 9.12 -15.77
CA TYR A 398 23.13 9.24 -14.33
C TYR A 398 21.95 10.17 -13.98
N LYS A 399 21.88 11.34 -14.63
CA LYS A 399 20.77 12.27 -14.41
C LYS A 399 19.42 11.71 -14.85
N GLN A 400 19.38 10.96 -15.94
CA GLN A 400 18.15 10.35 -16.41
C GLN A 400 17.73 9.14 -15.59
N MET A 401 18.68 8.33 -15.14
CA MET A 401 18.42 7.11 -14.39
C MET A 401 17.86 7.38 -12.99
N THR A 402 18.20 8.50 -12.38
CA THR A 402 17.97 8.84 -10.96
C THR A 402 18.86 8.06 -9.98
N VAL A 403 19.14 8.69 -8.85
CA VAL A 403 19.95 8.08 -7.78
C VAL A 403 19.31 6.81 -7.24
N GLN A 404 17.98 6.78 -7.18
CA GLN A 404 17.25 5.65 -6.63
C GLN A 404 17.48 4.36 -7.44
N VAL A 405 17.40 4.45 -8.76
CA VAL A 405 17.66 3.30 -9.66
C VAL A 405 19.13 2.86 -9.56
N LEU A 406 20.05 3.80 -9.42
CA LEU A 406 21.46 3.46 -9.21
C LEU A 406 21.67 2.68 -7.90
N ILE A 407 21.05 3.12 -6.81
CA ILE A 407 21.10 2.39 -5.53
C ILE A 407 20.54 0.97 -5.68
N ASP A 408 19.41 0.80 -6.38
CA ASP A 408 18.84 -0.51 -6.64
C ASP A 408 19.78 -1.43 -7.42
N ARG A 409 20.46 -0.88 -8.42
CA ARG A 409 21.47 -1.64 -9.20
C ARG A 409 22.67 -2.05 -8.35
N LEU A 410 23.12 -1.21 -7.41
CA LEU A 410 24.18 -1.54 -6.46
C LEU A 410 23.73 -2.60 -5.47
N VAL A 411 22.54 -2.48 -4.93
CA VAL A 411 21.92 -3.47 -4.04
C VAL A 411 21.77 -4.82 -4.73
N TYR A 412 21.32 -4.82 -5.98
CA TYR A 412 21.19 -6.04 -6.77
C TYR A 412 22.53 -6.73 -7.01
N ARG A 413 23.63 -5.96 -7.11
CA ARG A 413 25.01 -6.45 -7.18
C ARG A 413 25.61 -6.81 -5.81
N LYS A 414 24.82 -6.73 -4.72
CA LYS A 414 25.27 -6.96 -3.32
C LYS A 414 26.35 -5.97 -2.85
N LEU A 415 26.48 -4.83 -3.49
CA LEU A 415 27.42 -3.76 -3.14
C LEU A 415 26.82 -2.81 -2.06
N TYR A 416 26.32 -3.41 -0.97
CA TYR A 416 25.63 -2.69 0.11
C TYR A 416 26.47 -1.56 0.75
N PRO A 417 27.78 -1.77 1.07
CA PRO A 417 28.56 -0.70 1.66
C PRO A 417 28.62 0.55 0.77
N LEU A 418 28.89 0.36 -0.53
CA LEU A 418 28.96 1.47 -1.49
C LEU A 418 27.59 2.18 -1.61
N ALA A 419 26.51 1.41 -1.67
CA ALA A 419 25.17 1.96 -1.71
C ALA A 419 24.84 2.83 -0.48
N ILE A 420 25.22 2.38 0.71
CA ILE A 420 25.05 3.12 1.97
C ILE A 420 25.87 4.41 1.96
N GLU A 421 27.14 4.33 1.55
CA GLU A 421 28.02 5.52 1.50
C GLU A 421 27.51 6.56 0.49
N ILE A 422 27.01 6.13 -0.68
CA ILE A 422 26.38 7.05 -1.64
C ILE A 422 25.13 7.69 -1.04
N CYS A 423 24.26 6.93 -0.36
CA CYS A 423 23.08 7.47 0.30
C CYS A 423 23.43 8.53 1.36
N ARG A 424 24.42 8.25 2.18
CA ARG A 424 24.92 9.20 3.21
C ARG A 424 25.54 10.44 2.59
N TYR A 425 26.36 10.25 1.57
CA TYR A 425 27.05 11.34 0.87
C TYR A 425 26.05 12.29 0.18
N LEU A 426 25.02 11.75 -0.46
CA LEU A 426 23.97 12.54 -1.11
C LEU A 426 22.92 13.05 -0.12
N LYS A 427 22.99 12.66 1.17
CA LYS A 427 22.00 12.99 2.21
C LYS A 427 20.57 12.62 1.80
N THR A 428 20.40 11.42 1.23
CA THR A 428 19.08 10.91 0.93
C THR A 428 18.30 10.65 2.22
N PRO A 429 16.96 10.84 2.25
CA PRO A 429 16.15 10.49 3.42
C PRO A 429 16.38 9.04 3.83
N GLU A 430 16.50 8.76 5.14
CA GLU A 430 16.87 7.43 5.64
C GLU A 430 15.99 6.31 5.09
N TYR A 431 14.67 6.53 5.05
CA TYR A 431 13.70 5.53 4.57
C TYR A 431 13.84 5.19 3.08
N GLN A 432 14.35 6.14 2.25
CA GLN A 432 14.60 5.93 0.82
C GLN A 432 16.04 5.46 0.53
N GLY A 433 16.96 5.69 1.44
CA GLY A 433 18.37 5.43 1.30
C GLY A 433 18.84 4.26 2.18
N VAL A 434 19.47 4.59 3.28
CA VAL A 434 20.21 3.63 4.13
C VAL A 434 19.32 2.53 4.67
N SER A 435 18.13 2.85 5.19
CA SER A 435 17.20 1.87 5.74
C SER A 435 16.74 0.86 4.69
N ARG A 436 16.47 1.32 3.48
CA ARG A 436 16.10 0.46 2.35
C ARG A 436 17.22 -0.51 1.96
N VAL A 437 18.46 -0.01 1.89
CA VAL A 437 19.64 -0.84 1.58
C VAL A 437 19.87 -1.90 2.67
N LEU A 438 19.78 -1.51 3.93
CA LEU A 438 19.92 -2.42 5.07
C LEU A 438 18.84 -3.50 5.10
N LYS A 439 17.60 -3.14 4.76
CA LYS A 439 16.51 -4.11 4.63
C LYS A 439 16.83 -5.16 3.56
N HIS A 440 17.28 -4.75 2.38
CA HIS A 440 17.67 -5.67 1.31
C HIS A 440 18.84 -6.57 1.73
N TRP A 441 19.84 -6.00 2.42
CA TRP A 441 20.93 -6.77 2.97
C TRP A 441 20.41 -7.85 3.94
N ALA A 442 19.52 -7.49 4.86
CA ALA A 442 18.95 -8.44 5.82
C ALA A 442 18.15 -9.54 5.11
N CYS A 443 17.33 -9.18 4.12
CA CYS A 443 16.60 -10.16 3.29
C CYS A 443 17.54 -11.12 2.54
N CYS A 444 18.70 -10.66 2.09
CA CYS A 444 19.72 -11.53 1.49
C CYS A 444 20.40 -12.41 2.55
N LYS A 445 20.68 -11.87 3.72
CA LYS A 445 21.33 -12.59 4.83
C LYS A 445 20.47 -13.76 5.33
N VAL A 446 19.15 -13.59 5.46
CA VAL A 446 18.24 -14.67 5.89
C VAL A 446 18.11 -15.83 4.88
N GLN A 447 18.51 -15.62 3.64
CA GLN A 447 18.52 -16.67 2.60
C GLN A 447 19.74 -17.59 2.69
N GLN A 448 20.80 -17.22 3.43
CA GLN A 448 22.02 -18.00 3.56
C GLN A 448 21.76 -19.25 4.42
N LYS A 449 21.81 -20.41 3.80
CA LYS A 449 21.49 -21.70 4.47
C LYS A 449 22.59 -22.23 5.39
N GLU A 450 23.80 -21.75 5.25
CA GLU A 450 24.98 -22.27 5.92
C GLU A 450 25.15 -21.78 7.35
N GLU A 451 24.49 -20.67 7.72
CA GLU A 451 24.60 -20.06 9.05
C GLU A 451 23.40 -20.42 9.95
N PRO A 452 23.65 -20.64 11.27
CA PRO A 452 22.60 -20.89 12.24
C PRO A 452 21.63 -19.71 12.38
N ASP A 453 20.34 -20.00 12.64
CA ASP A 453 19.28 -19.00 12.80
C ASP A 453 19.59 -17.94 13.85
N GLU A 454 20.19 -18.35 14.96
CA GLU A 454 20.61 -17.47 16.07
C GLU A 454 21.65 -16.45 15.64
N SER A 455 22.64 -16.90 14.88
CA SER A 455 23.72 -16.04 14.37
C SER A 455 23.17 -15.00 13.40
N ILE A 456 22.28 -15.42 12.51
CA ILE A 456 21.65 -14.51 11.54
C ILE A 456 20.76 -13.49 12.24
N ALA A 457 19.89 -13.93 13.17
CA ALA A 457 19.02 -13.02 13.90
C ALA A 457 19.83 -11.95 14.66
N ARG A 458 20.92 -12.36 15.32
CA ARG A 458 21.82 -11.45 16.02
C ARG A 458 22.55 -10.50 15.06
N ALA A 459 23.08 -11.01 13.95
CA ALA A 459 23.75 -10.19 12.95
C ALA A 459 22.82 -9.14 12.35
N VAL A 460 21.56 -9.52 12.05
CA VAL A 460 20.54 -8.62 11.53
C VAL A 460 20.20 -7.57 12.59
N SER A 461 19.92 -7.97 13.83
CA SER A 461 19.52 -7.02 14.87
C SER A 461 20.62 -6.02 15.21
N VAL A 462 21.89 -6.47 15.30
CA VAL A 462 23.05 -5.58 15.54
C VAL A 462 23.27 -4.59 14.39
N LYS A 463 23.12 -5.04 13.15
CA LYS A 463 23.38 -4.21 11.96
C LYS A 463 22.26 -3.22 11.68
N LEU A 464 21.02 -3.61 11.90
CA LEU A 464 19.87 -2.73 11.73
C LEU A 464 19.72 -1.76 12.90
N GLY A 465 20.01 -2.22 14.11
CA GLY A 465 19.89 -1.42 15.33
C GLY A 465 18.52 -0.75 15.41
N GLU A 466 18.50 0.51 15.80
CA GLU A 466 17.32 1.38 15.86
C GLU A 466 17.07 2.14 14.55
N ALA A 467 17.54 1.61 13.41
CA ALA A 467 17.35 2.28 12.12
C ALA A 467 15.87 2.55 11.84
N ALA A 468 15.51 3.81 11.75
CA ALA A 468 14.14 4.23 11.58
C ALA A 468 13.55 3.71 10.26
N GLY A 469 12.31 3.21 10.32
CA GLY A 469 11.55 2.83 9.15
C GLY A 469 11.86 1.45 8.55
N ILE A 470 12.62 0.60 9.24
CA ILE A 470 12.84 -0.78 8.81
C ILE A 470 11.74 -1.67 9.39
N SER A 471 11.10 -2.46 8.53
CA SER A 471 10.14 -3.48 8.93
C SER A 471 10.85 -4.81 9.13
N TYR A 472 10.93 -5.25 10.38
CA TYR A 472 11.39 -6.60 10.68
C TYR A 472 10.41 -7.68 10.23
N SER A 473 9.11 -7.35 10.12
CA SER A 473 8.10 -8.28 9.62
C SER A 473 8.32 -8.64 8.14
N GLU A 474 8.77 -7.71 7.29
CA GLU A 474 9.13 -8.03 5.92
C GLU A 474 10.36 -8.96 5.83
N ILE A 475 11.36 -8.76 6.70
CA ILE A 475 12.54 -9.62 6.75
C ILE A 475 12.15 -11.02 7.27
N ALA A 476 11.29 -11.06 8.28
CA ALA A 476 10.75 -12.32 8.82
C ALA A 476 9.87 -13.05 7.79
N ALA A 477 9.05 -12.34 7.03
CA ALA A 477 8.29 -12.92 5.94
C ALA A 477 9.21 -13.60 4.92
N ARG A 478 10.32 -12.95 4.57
CA ARG A 478 11.32 -13.52 3.66
C ARG A 478 11.99 -14.76 4.24
N ALA A 479 12.32 -14.76 5.54
CA ALA A 479 12.85 -15.92 6.23
C ALA A 479 11.84 -17.09 6.19
N TYR A 480 10.57 -16.82 6.42
CA TYR A 480 9.50 -17.81 6.35
C TYR A 480 9.34 -18.40 4.93
N GLU A 481 9.37 -17.58 3.89
CA GLU A 481 9.35 -18.03 2.48
C GLU A 481 10.53 -18.96 2.14
N CYS A 482 11.67 -18.77 2.78
CA CYS A 482 12.84 -19.64 2.66
C CYS A 482 12.75 -20.92 3.52
N GLY A 483 11.63 -21.17 4.19
CA GLY A 483 11.40 -22.32 5.05
C GLY A 483 12.02 -22.22 6.44
N ARG A 484 12.49 -21.04 6.86
CA ARG A 484 13.15 -20.79 8.16
C ARG A 484 12.18 -20.16 9.16
N THR A 485 11.19 -20.94 9.58
CA THR A 485 10.10 -20.45 10.47
C THR A 485 10.62 -19.99 11.84
N GLU A 486 11.55 -20.68 12.44
CA GLU A 486 12.10 -20.29 13.76
C GLU A 486 12.91 -18.99 13.67
N LEU A 487 13.67 -18.81 12.58
CA LEU A 487 14.35 -17.54 12.33
C LEU A 487 13.34 -16.39 12.17
N ALA A 488 12.25 -16.63 11.43
CA ALA A 488 11.20 -15.64 11.22
C ALA A 488 10.56 -15.21 12.55
N ILE A 489 10.29 -16.16 13.46
CA ILE A 489 9.73 -15.86 14.78
C ILE A 489 10.71 -14.99 15.59
N LYS A 490 12.00 -15.36 15.60
CA LYS A 490 13.04 -14.58 16.31
C LYS A 490 13.18 -13.16 15.77
N LEU A 491 13.10 -12.98 14.45
CA LEU A 491 13.14 -11.66 13.83
C LEU A 491 11.92 -10.82 14.17
N LEU A 492 10.73 -11.44 14.30
CA LEU A 492 9.51 -10.76 14.72
C LEU A 492 9.55 -10.22 16.15
N GLU A 493 10.39 -10.77 17.02
CA GLU A 493 10.56 -10.22 18.37
C GLU A 493 11.12 -8.79 18.34
N PHE A 494 11.83 -8.43 17.28
CA PHE A 494 12.37 -7.08 17.08
C PHE A 494 11.39 -6.14 16.35
N GLU A 495 10.21 -6.62 15.89
CA GLU A 495 9.23 -5.77 15.21
C GLU A 495 8.40 -4.99 16.25
N PRO A 496 8.53 -3.67 16.32
CA PRO A 496 7.80 -2.88 17.30
C PRO A 496 6.30 -2.71 16.98
N ARG A 497 5.91 -2.97 15.73
CA ARG A 497 4.54 -2.78 15.25
C ARG A 497 3.76 -4.08 15.29
N SER A 498 2.95 -4.23 16.31
CA SER A 498 2.12 -5.43 16.51
C SER A 498 1.16 -5.68 15.33
N GLY A 499 0.69 -4.61 14.67
CA GLY A 499 -0.15 -4.71 13.48
C GLY A 499 0.52 -5.40 12.29
N GLU A 500 1.85 -5.42 12.22
CA GLU A 500 2.60 -6.18 11.22
C GLU A 500 3.07 -7.53 11.74
N GLN A 501 3.36 -7.63 13.03
CA GLN A 501 3.84 -8.84 13.68
C GLN A 501 2.76 -9.94 13.74
N VAL A 502 1.57 -9.59 14.20
CA VAL A 502 0.49 -10.55 14.46
C VAL A 502 0.00 -11.25 13.19
N PRO A 503 -0.31 -10.57 12.06
CA PRO A 503 -0.75 -11.24 10.86
C PRO A 503 0.25 -12.27 10.33
N LEU A 504 1.54 -11.98 10.45
CA LEU A 504 2.58 -12.91 10.02
C LEU A 504 2.67 -14.14 10.93
N LEU A 505 2.51 -13.97 12.25
CA LEU A 505 2.42 -15.08 13.20
C LEU A 505 1.23 -16.00 12.88
N LEU A 506 0.09 -15.43 12.52
CA LEU A 506 -1.08 -16.19 12.07
C LEU A 506 -0.79 -16.98 10.79
N LYS A 507 -0.14 -16.36 9.81
CA LYS A 507 0.28 -17.01 8.56
C LYS A 507 1.23 -18.20 8.83
N MET A 508 2.08 -18.08 9.84
CA MET A 508 2.99 -19.15 10.29
C MET A 508 2.31 -20.18 11.18
N LYS A 509 1.01 -20.11 11.38
CA LYS A 509 0.22 -20.98 12.28
C LYS A 509 0.67 -20.94 13.75
N ARG A 510 1.25 -19.82 14.19
CA ARG A 510 1.64 -19.57 15.59
C ARG A 510 0.57 -18.69 16.27
N SER A 511 -0.66 -19.13 16.21
CA SER A 511 -1.84 -18.34 16.63
C SER A 511 -1.86 -18.04 18.12
N GLN A 512 -1.36 -18.93 18.98
CA GLN A 512 -1.27 -18.68 20.43
C GLN A 512 -0.28 -17.54 20.74
N LEU A 513 0.89 -17.55 20.08
CA LEU A 513 1.86 -16.46 20.19
C LEU A 513 1.28 -15.15 19.62
N GLY A 514 0.58 -15.24 18.49
CA GLY A 514 -0.13 -14.12 17.90
C GLY A 514 -1.17 -13.52 18.84
N LEU A 515 -1.91 -14.35 19.57
CA LEU A 515 -2.88 -13.88 20.56
C LEU A 515 -2.21 -13.16 21.73
N SER A 516 -1.14 -13.71 22.26
CA SER A 516 -0.36 -13.07 23.33
C SER A 516 0.17 -11.70 22.89
N LYS A 517 0.74 -11.62 21.71
CA LYS A 517 1.25 -10.35 21.14
C LYS A 517 0.15 -9.33 20.86
N ALA A 518 -1.00 -9.77 20.38
CA ALA A 518 -2.16 -8.90 20.19
C ALA A 518 -2.67 -8.32 21.52
N ILE A 519 -2.72 -9.13 22.58
CA ILE A 519 -3.12 -8.68 23.92
C ILE A 519 -2.07 -7.71 24.49
N GLU A 520 -0.79 -8.03 24.39
CA GLU A 520 0.31 -7.16 24.84
C GLU A 520 0.29 -5.79 24.17
N SER A 521 -0.12 -5.72 22.91
CA SER A 521 -0.20 -4.46 22.15
C SER A 521 -1.25 -3.49 22.67
N GLY A 522 -2.28 -3.99 23.36
CA GLY A 522 -3.45 -3.20 23.75
C GLY A 522 -4.41 -2.84 22.62
N ASP A 523 -4.16 -3.32 21.40
CA ASP A 523 -5.00 -3.09 20.23
C ASP A 523 -6.13 -4.12 20.17
N THR A 524 -7.34 -3.67 20.45
CA THR A 524 -8.54 -4.53 20.46
C THR A 524 -8.87 -5.11 19.09
N ASP A 525 -8.59 -4.38 18.01
CA ASP A 525 -8.87 -4.86 16.65
C ASP A 525 -7.96 -6.02 16.28
N LEU A 526 -6.71 -5.99 16.71
CA LEU A 526 -5.79 -7.12 16.55
C LEU A 526 -6.27 -8.33 17.36
N VAL A 527 -6.73 -8.14 18.59
CA VAL A 527 -7.27 -9.24 19.40
C VAL A 527 -8.49 -9.86 18.71
N TYR A 528 -9.43 -9.05 18.21
CA TYR A 528 -10.57 -9.56 17.45
C TYR A 528 -10.16 -10.31 16.19
N THR A 529 -9.16 -9.82 15.48
CA THR A 529 -8.61 -10.47 14.29
C THR A 529 -8.09 -11.87 14.61
N VAL A 530 -7.29 -11.98 15.67
CA VAL A 530 -6.74 -13.29 16.10
C VAL A 530 -7.83 -14.22 16.62
N VAL A 531 -8.76 -13.72 17.42
CA VAL A 531 -9.87 -14.49 17.95
C VAL A 531 -10.75 -15.03 16.82
N THR A 532 -11.04 -14.22 15.82
CA THR A 532 -11.79 -14.64 14.63
C THR A 532 -11.04 -15.70 13.83
N TYR A 533 -9.73 -15.54 13.67
CA TYR A 533 -8.88 -16.54 13.02
C TYR A 533 -8.91 -17.88 13.78
N LEU A 534 -8.71 -17.85 15.09
CA LEU A 534 -8.76 -19.04 15.97
C LEU A 534 -10.11 -19.75 15.91
N LYS A 535 -11.20 -18.98 15.90
CA LYS A 535 -12.55 -19.52 15.76
C LYS A 535 -12.75 -20.32 14.46
N ASN A 536 -12.14 -19.86 13.36
CA ASN A 536 -12.27 -20.52 12.06
C ASN A 536 -11.31 -21.72 11.90
N GLU A 537 -10.18 -21.71 12.58
CA GLU A 537 -9.12 -22.73 12.46
C GLU A 537 -9.30 -23.90 13.46
N MET A 538 -9.85 -23.62 14.64
CA MET A 538 -9.94 -24.61 15.73
C MET A 538 -11.36 -25.18 15.86
N ASN A 539 -11.45 -26.38 16.42
CA ASN A 539 -12.74 -26.86 16.85
C ASN A 539 -13.26 -26.03 18.04
N ARG A 540 -14.58 -26.06 18.27
CA ARG A 540 -15.26 -25.21 19.25
C ARG A 540 -14.75 -25.42 20.68
N GLY A 541 -14.44 -26.65 21.05
CA GLY A 541 -13.95 -26.98 22.39
C GLY A 541 -12.57 -26.40 22.65
N ASP A 542 -11.62 -26.64 21.74
CA ASP A 542 -10.25 -26.14 21.86
C ASP A 542 -10.20 -24.61 21.78
N PHE A 543 -11.06 -24.00 20.96
CA PHE A 543 -11.20 -22.55 20.88
C PHE A 543 -11.61 -21.95 22.23
N PHE A 544 -12.64 -22.49 22.87
CA PHE A 544 -13.07 -22.00 24.18
C PHE A 544 -12.03 -22.23 25.28
N MET A 545 -11.35 -23.38 25.26
CA MET A 545 -10.25 -23.62 26.19
C MET A 545 -9.10 -22.63 26.03
N THR A 546 -8.77 -22.27 24.78
CA THR A 546 -7.75 -21.27 24.48
C THR A 546 -8.16 -19.88 25.00
N LEU A 547 -9.41 -19.47 24.76
CA LEU A 547 -9.93 -18.18 25.23
C LEU A 547 -10.02 -18.11 26.75
N ARG A 548 -10.37 -19.20 27.41
CA ARG A 548 -10.49 -19.27 28.90
C ARG A 548 -9.18 -18.91 29.57
N ASN A 549 -8.04 -19.28 28.96
CA ASN A 549 -6.71 -18.95 29.45
C ASN A 549 -6.30 -17.49 29.19
N GLN A 550 -7.10 -16.72 28.44
CA GLN A 550 -6.81 -15.34 28.04
C GLN A 550 -7.98 -14.41 28.39
N PRO A 551 -8.03 -13.90 29.63
CA PRO A 551 -9.19 -13.15 30.15
C PRO A 551 -9.58 -11.95 29.29
N VAL A 552 -8.61 -11.24 28.73
CA VAL A 552 -8.84 -10.07 27.86
C VAL A 552 -9.55 -10.50 26.57
N ALA A 553 -9.02 -11.52 25.90
CA ALA A 553 -9.60 -12.04 24.66
C ALA A 553 -11.01 -12.60 24.90
N LEU A 554 -11.21 -13.32 26.01
CA LEU A 554 -12.52 -13.83 26.40
C LEU A 554 -13.53 -12.71 26.65
N SER A 555 -13.11 -11.65 27.36
CA SER A 555 -13.97 -10.49 27.62
C SER A 555 -14.40 -9.79 26.34
N LEU A 556 -13.45 -9.54 25.43
CA LEU A 556 -13.73 -8.94 24.13
C LEU A 556 -14.62 -9.85 23.28
N TYR A 557 -14.38 -11.14 23.27
CA TYR A 557 -15.20 -12.08 22.52
C TYR A 557 -16.63 -12.17 23.07
N ARG A 558 -16.81 -12.14 24.40
CA ARG A 558 -18.13 -12.03 25.03
C ARG A 558 -18.85 -10.76 24.60
N GLN A 559 -18.14 -9.62 24.54
CA GLN A 559 -18.70 -8.36 24.07
C GLN A 559 -19.15 -8.45 22.61
N PHE A 560 -18.35 -9.07 21.75
CA PHE A 560 -18.72 -9.36 20.37
C PHE A 560 -19.98 -10.23 20.28
N CYS A 561 -20.02 -11.33 21.03
CA CYS A 561 -21.15 -12.26 21.05
C CYS A 561 -22.46 -11.61 21.55
N LYS A 562 -22.39 -10.63 22.46
CA LYS A 562 -23.59 -9.89 22.92
C LYS A 562 -24.33 -9.21 21.77
N HIS A 563 -23.61 -8.78 20.73
CA HIS A 563 -24.18 -8.03 19.61
C HIS A 563 -24.38 -8.86 18.35
N GLN A 564 -23.49 -9.82 18.08
CA GLN A 564 -23.43 -10.53 16.82
C GLN A 564 -23.85 -12.02 16.90
N GLU A 565 -23.50 -12.70 17.99
CA GLU A 565 -23.64 -14.17 18.09
C GLU A 565 -24.24 -14.60 19.45
N GLN A 566 -25.49 -14.30 19.66
CA GLN A 566 -26.15 -14.53 20.96
C GLN A 566 -26.18 -16.01 21.41
N GLU A 567 -26.35 -16.95 20.46
CA GLU A 567 -26.31 -18.39 20.80
C GLU A 567 -24.92 -18.82 21.29
N THR A 568 -23.86 -18.31 20.69
CA THR A 568 -22.49 -18.56 21.14
C THR A 568 -22.24 -17.98 22.54
N LEU A 569 -22.82 -16.82 22.84
CA LEU A 569 -22.76 -16.23 24.17
C LEU A 569 -23.41 -17.11 25.25
N LYS A 570 -24.57 -17.72 24.94
CA LYS A 570 -25.25 -18.68 25.80
C LYS A 570 -24.36 -19.87 26.11
N ASP A 571 -23.69 -20.41 25.08
CA ASP A 571 -22.80 -21.56 25.28
C ASP A 571 -21.57 -21.21 26.12
N LEU A 572 -21.04 -19.99 25.97
CA LEU A 572 -19.94 -19.49 26.81
C LEU A 572 -20.35 -19.43 28.29
N PHE A 573 -21.53 -18.87 28.57
CA PHE A 573 -22.04 -18.79 29.95
C PHE A 573 -22.31 -20.20 30.55
N ASN A 574 -22.83 -21.12 29.73
CA ASN A 574 -23.01 -22.51 30.17
C ASN A 574 -21.67 -23.19 30.48
N GLN A 575 -20.65 -22.95 29.69
CA GLN A 575 -19.33 -23.56 29.90
C GLN A 575 -18.62 -23.02 31.14
N ASP A 576 -18.86 -21.74 31.46
CA ASP A 576 -18.26 -21.08 32.62
C ASP A 576 -19.11 -21.25 33.90
N ASP A 577 -20.26 -21.99 33.84
CA ASP A 577 -21.25 -22.11 34.90
C ASP A 577 -21.73 -20.73 35.42
N ASP A 578 -21.73 -19.73 34.55
CA ASP A 578 -22.18 -18.39 34.88
C ASP A 578 -23.70 -18.28 34.78
N HIS A 579 -24.38 -18.90 35.73
CA HIS A 579 -25.84 -18.96 35.81
C HIS A 579 -26.46 -17.57 35.95
N HIS A 580 -25.74 -16.62 36.53
CA HIS A 580 -26.23 -15.24 36.67
C HIS A 580 -26.36 -14.55 35.30
N GLU A 581 -25.29 -14.56 34.53
CA GLU A 581 -25.32 -13.97 33.17
C GLU A 581 -26.20 -14.78 32.20
N LEU A 582 -26.32 -16.08 32.41
CA LEU A 582 -27.25 -16.91 31.66
C LEU A 582 -28.70 -16.52 31.94
N GLY A 583 -29.06 -16.24 33.21
CA GLY A 583 -30.34 -15.67 33.58
C GLY A 583 -30.60 -14.33 32.92
N ASN A 584 -29.61 -13.42 32.95
CA ASN A 584 -29.65 -12.13 32.25
C ASN A 584 -29.85 -12.29 30.73
N PHE A 585 -29.22 -13.30 30.14
CA PHE A 585 -29.39 -13.61 28.72
C PHE A 585 -30.86 -13.99 28.41
N TYR A 586 -31.45 -14.86 29.17
CA TYR A 586 -32.85 -15.27 28.98
C TYR A 586 -33.82 -14.10 29.18
N VAL A 587 -33.61 -13.25 30.17
CA VAL A 587 -34.44 -12.05 30.36
C VAL A 587 -34.37 -11.14 29.15
N ARG A 588 -33.17 -10.86 28.62
CA ARG A 588 -33.02 -10.03 27.41
C ARG A 588 -33.66 -10.67 26.18
N ALA A 589 -33.52 -11.97 26.02
CA ALA A 589 -34.14 -12.72 24.94
C ALA A 589 -35.65 -12.64 25.00
N SER A 590 -36.24 -12.66 26.21
CA SER A 590 -37.69 -12.56 26.41
C SER A 590 -38.30 -11.28 25.88
N TYR A 591 -37.57 -10.16 25.92
CA TYR A 591 -38.04 -8.88 25.37
C TYR A 591 -38.07 -8.82 23.83
N LYS A 592 -37.39 -9.75 23.16
CA LYS A 592 -37.38 -9.85 21.69
C LYS A 592 -38.49 -10.74 21.17
N GLU A 593 -39.10 -11.56 22.07
CA GLU A 593 -40.16 -12.49 21.70
C GLU A 593 -41.49 -11.76 21.58
N SER A 594 -42.18 -11.98 20.47
CA SER A 594 -43.54 -11.45 20.22
C SER A 594 -44.64 -12.29 20.84
N LYS A 595 -44.41 -13.61 21.01
CA LYS A 595 -45.40 -14.55 21.57
C LYS A 595 -45.27 -14.65 23.07
N LEU A 596 -46.36 -14.40 23.80
CA LEU A 596 -46.35 -14.39 25.27
C LEU A 596 -45.87 -15.71 25.86
N GLU A 597 -46.33 -16.85 25.33
CA GLU A 597 -45.94 -18.18 25.85
C GLU A 597 -44.42 -18.42 25.73
N ALA A 598 -43.81 -18.02 24.57
CA ALA A 598 -42.39 -18.10 24.39
C ALA A 598 -41.64 -17.17 25.35
N ARG A 599 -42.15 -15.92 25.52
CA ARG A 599 -41.61 -14.96 26.48
C ARG A 599 -41.64 -15.50 27.93
N LEU A 600 -42.77 -16.09 28.34
CA LEU A 600 -42.91 -16.68 29.69
C LEU A 600 -42.00 -17.90 29.90
N SER A 601 -41.81 -18.72 28.84
CA SER A 601 -40.87 -19.86 28.88
C SER A 601 -39.41 -19.38 29.09
N LEU A 602 -38.98 -18.32 28.38
CA LEU A 602 -37.66 -17.73 28.55
C LEU A 602 -37.47 -17.11 29.94
N LEU A 603 -38.49 -16.42 30.47
CA LEU A 603 -38.45 -15.87 31.83
C LEU A 603 -38.41 -16.98 32.87
N GLN A 604 -39.11 -18.11 32.67
CA GLN A 604 -39.02 -19.25 33.56
C GLN A 604 -37.59 -19.86 33.56
N SER A 605 -36.99 -20.00 32.37
CA SER A 605 -35.59 -20.41 32.27
C SER A 605 -34.64 -19.47 33.01
N ALA A 606 -34.90 -18.14 32.94
CA ALA A 606 -34.14 -17.15 33.68
C ALA A 606 -34.28 -17.34 35.21
N VAL A 607 -35.49 -17.60 35.72
CA VAL A 607 -35.73 -17.87 37.16
C VAL A 607 -34.95 -19.08 37.60
N ASP A 608 -34.99 -20.17 36.81
CA ASP A 608 -34.27 -21.41 37.12
C ASP A 608 -32.76 -21.20 37.20
N GLU A 609 -32.20 -20.39 36.26
CA GLU A 609 -30.77 -20.05 36.28
C GLU A 609 -30.40 -19.11 37.45
N TYR A 610 -31.22 -18.11 37.78
CA TYR A 610 -30.98 -17.27 38.95
C TYR A 610 -31.05 -18.04 40.25
N ASN A 611 -31.92 -19.04 40.35
CA ASN A 611 -31.98 -19.90 41.52
C ASN A 611 -30.70 -20.75 41.66
N LYS A 612 -30.17 -21.28 40.54
CA LYS A 612 -28.85 -21.96 40.54
C LYS A 612 -27.73 -20.99 40.94
N ALA A 613 -27.79 -19.76 40.51
CA ALA A 613 -26.85 -18.69 40.88
C ALA A 613 -27.03 -18.21 42.35
N LYS A 614 -28.03 -18.71 43.08
CA LYS A 614 -28.41 -18.24 44.41
C LYS A 614 -28.72 -16.73 44.45
N ASN A 615 -29.21 -16.15 43.36
CA ASN A 615 -29.62 -14.78 43.26
C ASN A 615 -31.14 -14.69 43.47
N GLU A 616 -31.56 -14.74 44.74
CA GLU A 616 -32.97 -14.71 45.10
C GLU A 616 -33.68 -13.44 44.68
N PHE A 617 -32.98 -12.30 44.66
CA PHE A 617 -33.56 -11.04 44.25
C PHE A 617 -33.95 -11.05 42.78
N ALA A 618 -33.02 -11.44 41.87
CA ALA A 618 -33.29 -11.50 40.45
C ALA A 618 -34.34 -12.55 40.10
N ALA A 619 -34.30 -13.75 40.76
CA ALA A 619 -35.31 -14.78 40.58
C ALA A 619 -36.71 -14.24 40.92
N LYS A 620 -36.86 -13.62 42.09
CA LYS A 620 -38.13 -13.08 42.55
C LYS A 620 -38.64 -11.91 41.69
N ALA A 621 -37.75 -11.01 41.27
CA ALA A 621 -38.11 -9.93 40.36
C ALA A 621 -38.62 -10.49 39.00
N THR A 622 -38.00 -11.53 38.47
CA THR A 622 -38.42 -12.17 37.22
C THR A 622 -39.75 -12.91 37.38
N GLU A 623 -39.99 -13.58 38.52
CA GLU A 623 -41.29 -14.19 38.86
C GLU A 623 -42.40 -13.16 38.94
N GLU A 624 -42.12 -11.99 39.53
CA GLU A 624 -43.07 -10.89 39.60
C GLU A 624 -43.40 -10.34 38.22
N GLU A 625 -42.39 -10.19 37.33
CA GLU A 625 -42.62 -9.83 35.93
C GLU A 625 -43.52 -10.83 35.18
N MET A 626 -43.30 -12.14 35.39
CA MET A 626 -44.17 -13.16 34.83
C MET A 626 -45.61 -13.06 35.34
N LYS A 627 -45.80 -12.78 36.63
CA LYS A 627 -47.12 -12.56 37.22
C LYS A 627 -47.79 -11.36 36.60
N LEU A 628 -47.05 -10.24 36.40
CA LEU A 628 -47.57 -9.02 35.79
C LEU A 628 -48.01 -9.30 34.36
N LEU A 629 -47.19 -9.97 33.54
CA LEU A 629 -47.51 -10.31 32.17
C LEU A 629 -48.76 -11.19 32.04
N ARG A 630 -48.93 -12.19 32.90
CA ARG A 630 -50.12 -13.03 32.97
C ARG A 630 -51.34 -12.21 33.39
N PHE A 631 -51.21 -11.28 34.31
CA PHE A 631 -52.27 -10.35 34.76
C PHE A 631 -52.69 -9.43 33.59
N GLN A 632 -51.72 -8.81 32.92
CA GLN A 632 -51.96 -7.93 31.79
C GLN A 632 -52.68 -8.69 30.68
N ARG A 633 -52.21 -9.90 30.29
CA ARG A 633 -52.84 -10.71 29.26
C ARG A 633 -54.31 -11.06 29.54
N ARG A 634 -54.58 -11.41 30.78
CA ARG A 634 -55.95 -11.68 31.16
C ARG A 634 -56.83 -10.44 31.06
N LEU A 635 -56.31 -9.25 31.41
CA LEU A 635 -57.05 -8.00 31.26
C LEU A 635 -57.22 -7.56 29.81
N ASP A 636 -56.22 -7.78 28.99
CA ASP A 636 -56.32 -7.49 27.56
C ASP A 636 -57.43 -8.37 26.91
N GLU A 637 -57.53 -9.65 27.28
CA GLU A 637 -58.55 -10.55 26.80
C GLU A 637 -59.94 -10.22 27.33
N GLU A 638 -60.05 -9.83 28.60
CA GLU A 638 -61.33 -9.52 29.25
C GLU A 638 -61.86 -8.13 28.91
N LYS A 639 -61.00 -7.14 28.70
CA LYS A 639 -61.36 -5.75 28.61
C LYS A 639 -60.96 -5.09 27.26
N GLY A 640 -60.19 -5.76 26.42
CA GLY A 640 -59.74 -5.26 25.10
C GLY A 640 -58.73 -4.06 25.23
N GLU A 641 -58.07 -3.94 26.34
CA GLU A 641 -57.03 -2.91 26.55
C GLU A 641 -55.65 -3.41 26.10
N ALA A 642 -54.76 -2.52 25.71
CA ALA A 642 -53.40 -2.89 25.30
C ALA A 642 -52.42 -2.68 26.47
N LEU A 643 -52.46 -3.55 27.46
CA LEU A 643 -51.67 -3.45 28.69
C LEU A 643 -50.39 -4.33 28.64
N LEU A 644 -50.34 -5.30 27.74
CA LEU A 644 -49.29 -6.30 27.72
C LEU A 644 -47.90 -5.65 27.47
N GLY A 645 -46.95 -5.84 28.37
CA GLY A 645 -45.61 -5.34 28.29
C GLY A 645 -45.41 -3.96 28.90
N LEU A 646 -46.44 -3.31 29.45
CA LEU A 646 -46.28 -2.11 30.25
C LEU A 646 -45.61 -2.40 31.60
N SER A 647 -44.92 -1.42 32.14
CA SER A 647 -44.41 -1.50 33.50
C SER A 647 -45.54 -1.64 34.52
N LEU A 648 -45.27 -2.09 35.75
CA LEU A 648 -46.23 -2.10 36.83
C LEU A 648 -46.84 -0.70 37.11
N HIS A 649 -45.99 0.34 36.99
CA HIS A 649 -46.40 1.74 37.13
C HIS A 649 -47.39 2.14 36.02
N ASP A 650 -47.04 1.91 34.78
CA ASP A 650 -47.87 2.29 33.64
C ASP A 650 -49.16 1.46 33.57
N THR A 651 -49.07 0.18 33.95
CA THR A 651 -50.26 -0.66 34.08
C THR A 651 -51.23 -0.12 35.10
N LEU A 652 -50.77 0.22 36.29
CA LEU A 652 -51.60 0.86 37.34
C LEU A 652 -52.20 2.19 36.85
N HIS A 653 -51.37 3.02 36.20
CA HIS A 653 -51.84 4.28 35.70
C HIS A 653 -52.90 4.09 34.62
N ALA A 654 -52.70 3.17 33.66
CA ALA A 654 -53.66 2.84 32.62
C ALA A 654 -54.99 2.35 33.23
N LEU A 655 -54.92 1.43 34.20
CA LEU A 655 -56.12 0.90 34.85
C LEU A 655 -56.89 2.00 35.61
N LEU A 656 -56.20 2.88 36.31
CA LEU A 656 -56.82 4.00 37.03
C LEU A 656 -57.43 4.98 36.05
N SER A 657 -56.75 5.25 34.93
CA SER A 657 -57.25 6.14 33.90
C SER A 657 -58.44 5.51 33.13
N ALA A 658 -58.53 4.20 33.03
CA ALA A 658 -59.64 3.47 32.43
C ALA A 658 -60.82 3.18 33.41
N ASN A 659 -60.78 3.69 34.66
CA ASN A 659 -61.76 3.46 35.75
C ASN A 659 -61.83 1.99 36.22
N TYR A 660 -60.84 1.22 36.00
CA TYR A 660 -60.77 -0.18 36.51
C TYR A 660 -60.20 -0.22 37.94
N HIS A 661 -60.82 0.56 38.85
CA HIS A 661 -60.34 0.73 40.23
C HIS A 661 -60.18 -0.57 40.99
N LYS A 662 -61.06 -1.55 40.75
CA LYS A 662 -60.98 -2.88 41.42
C LYS A 662 -59.72 -3.63 41.01
N GLN A 663 -59.45 -3.63 39.73
CA GLN A 663 -58.25 -4.28 39.16
C GLN A 663 -56.98 -3.55 39.58
N ALA A 664 -56.99 -2.24 39.61
CA ALA A 664 -55.85 -1.46 40.11
C ALA A 664 -55.59 -1.73 41.61
N GLU A 665 -56.66 -1.88 42.40
CA GLU A 665 -56.53 -2.21 43.83
C GLU A 665 -56.03 -3.65 44.04
N GLN A 666 -56.46 -4.58 43.20
CA GLN A 666 -55.95 -5.94 43.21
C GLN A 666 -54.45 -5.94 42.91
N LEU A 667 -54.01 -5.25 41.81
CA LEU A 667 -52.63 -5.17 41.42
C LEU A 667 -51.76 -4.49 42.50
N TYR A 668 -52.29 -3.42 43.13
CA TYR A 668 -51.65 -2.73 44.25
C TYR A 668 -51.37 -3.72 45.42
N ARG A 669 -52.32 -4.55 45.76
CA ARG A 669 -52.18 -5.55 46.86
C ARG A 669 -51.26 -6.69 46.48
N ASP A 670 -51.45 -7.25 45.29
CA ASP A 670 -50.70 -8.44 44.80
C ASP A 670 -49.21 -8.18 44.64
N PHE A 671 -48.85 -6.97 44.24
CA PHE A 671 -47.46 -6.51 44.05
C PHE A 671 -46.93 -5.65 45.22
N ARG A 672 -47.69 -5.52 46.27
CA ARG A 672 -47.30 -4.77 47.48
C ARG A 672 -46.76 -3.36 47.14
N VAL A 673 -47.43 -2.65 46.26
CA VAL A 673 -47.00 -1.33 45.85
C VAL A 673 -47.02 -0.41 47.06
N PRO A 674 -45.99 0.40 47.35
CA PRO A 674 -45.99 1.31 48.49
C PRO A 674 -47.18 2.29 48.46
N ASP A 675 -47.87 2.47 49.57
CA ASP A 675 -49.05 3.32 49.72
C ASP A 675 -48.84 4.72 49.12
N LYS A 676 -47.70 5.34 49.43
CA LYS A 676 -47.35 6.67 48.89
C LYS A 676 -47.34 6.69 47.38
N ARG A 677 -46.75 5.64 46.76
CA ARG A 677 -46.65 5.57 45.29
C ARG A 677 -48.03 5.33 44.65
N TYR A 678 -48.86 4.47 45.23
CA TYR A 678 -50.21 4.20 44.75
C TYR A 678 -51.09 5.47 44.87
N TRP A 679 -50.97 6.16 45.97
CA TRP A 679 -51.71 7.41 46.18
C TRP A 679 -51.32 8.49 45.17
N TRP A 680 -50.05 8.67 44.89
CA TRP A 680 -49.62 9.55 43.86
C TRP A 680 -50.17 9.18 42.49
N LEU A 681 -50.12 7.94 42.10
CA LEU A 681 -50.66 7.43 40.85
C LEU A 681 -52.16 7.69 40.74
N LYS A 682 -52.90 7.36 41.73
CA LYS A 682 -54.36 7.52 41.78
C LYS A 682 -54.77 8.98 41.75
N LEU A 683 -54.07 9.82 42.51
CA LEU A 683 -54.23 11.28 42.46
C LEU A 683 -54.00 11.85 41.07
N THR A 684 -52.91 11.46 40.45
CA THR A 684 -52.52 11.96 39.10
C THR A 684 -53.52 11.48 38.04
N ALA A 685 -53.86 10.21 38.02
CA ALA A 685 -54.79 9.64 37.06
C ALA A 685 -56.19 10.23 37.15
N LEU A 686 -56.74 10.41 38.38
CA LEU A 686 -58.03 11.03 38.58
C LEU A 686 -58.04 12.50 38.19
N ALA A 687 -56.99 13.25 38.49
CA ALA A 687 -56.84 14.61 38.08
C ALA A 687 -56.63 14.81 36.59
N GLU A 688 -55.96 13.89 35.92
CA GLU A 688 -55.78 13.88 34.46
C GLU A 688 -57.11 13.64 33.74
N LYS A 689 -57.99 12.91 34.34
CA LYS A 689 -59.34 12.64 33.85
C LYS A 689 -60.35 13.72 34.23
N GLU A 690 -59.96 14.62 35.07
CA GLU A 690 -60.84 15.66 35.65
C GLU A 690 -62.01 15.06 36.46
N ASP A 691 -61.86 13.86 37.00
CA ASP A 691 -62.82 13.19 37.83
C ASP A 691 -62.69 13.70 39.31
N TRP A 692 -63.15 14.87 39.52
CA TRP A 692 -63.00 15.57 40.80
C TRP A 692 -63.86 14.95 41.87
N ASP A 693 -64.99 14.36 41.54
CA ASP A 693 -65.90 13.70 42.52
C ASP A 693 -65.21 12.42 43.09
N GLU A 694 -64.63 11.59 42.23
CA GLU A 694 -63.88 10.42 42.73
C GLU A 694 -62.59 10.85 43.42
N LEU A 695 -61.95 11.94 43.04
CA LEU A 695 -60.83 12.47 43.77
C LEU A 695 -61.19 12.95 45.17
N GLU A 696 -62.31 13.59 45.33
CA GLU A 696 -62.81 14.04 46.65
C GLU A 696 -63.16 12.81 47.53
N LYS A 697 -63.88 11.83 47.02
CA LYS A 697 -64.11 10.54 47.66
C LYS A 697 -62.84 9.85 48.08
N PHE A 698 -61.86 9.77 47.21
CA PHE A 698 -60.59 9.21 47.51
C PHE A 698 -59.86 9.93 48.63
N ALA A 699 -59.84 11.24 48.62
CA ALA A 699 -59.21 12.07 49.64
C ALA A 699 -59.93 11.99 51.02
N LYS A 700 -61.19 11.53 51.05
CA LYS A 700 -61.99 11.31 52.29
C LYS A 700 -61.90 9.87 52.74
N SER A 701 -61.49 8.89 51.90
CA SER A 701 -61.54 7.47 52.20
C SER A 701 -60.59 7.05 53.32
N LYS A 702 -59.40 7.63 53.41
CA LYS A 702 -58.41 7.42 54.46
C LYS A 702 -57.50 8.65 54.56
N LYS A 703 -56.78 8.79 55.67
CA LYS A 703 -55.73 9.82 55.77
C LYS A 703 -54.61 9.62 54.72
N SER A 704 -54.37 10.65 53.95
CA SER A 704 -53.39 10.54 52.89
C SER A 704 -51.96 10.30 53.40
N PRO A 705 -51.28 9.29 52.95
CA PRO A 705 -49.89 9.03 53.35
C PRO A 705 -48.89 9.94 52.64
N ILE A 706 -49.36 10.73 51.65
CA ILE A 706 -48.57 11.74 50.93
C ILE A 706 -48.85 13.15 51.36
N GLY A 707 -49.77 13.29 52.33
CA GLY A 707 -50.30 14.59 52.72
C GLY A 707 -51.31 15.15 51.70
N TYR A 708 -51.71 16.36 51.87
CA TYR A 708 -52.72 17.02 50.97
C TYR A 708 -52.13 18.13 50.09
N LEU A 709 -50.90 18.56 50.36
CA LEU A 709 -50.22 19.49 49.42
C LEU A 709 -50.16 19.02 47.99
N PRO A 710 -49.78 17.70 47.70
CA PRO A 710 -49.84 17.16 46.37
C PRO A 710 -51.21 17.29 45.67
N PHE A 711 -52.30 17.10 46.41
CA PHE A 711 -53.67 17.31 45.87
C PHE A 711 -53.85 18.75 45.38
N VAL A 712 -53.43 19.71 46.19
CA VAL A 712 -53.49 21.13 45.79
C VAL A 712 -52.65 21.40 44.54
N GLU A 713 -51.37 20.92 44.54
CA GLU A 713 -50.43 21.14 43.43
C GLU A 713 -50.93 20.50 42.12
N VAL A 714 -51.47 19.31 42.18
CA VAL A 714 -52.00 18.61 41.01
C VAL A 714 -53.25 19.25 40.47
N CYS A 715 -54.18 19.64 41.32
CA CYS A 715 -55.38 20.35 40.92
C CYS A 715 -55.05 21.74 40.29
N VAL A 716 -54.09 22.47 40.85
CA VAL A 716 -53.59 23.71 40.28
C VAL A 716 -52.93 23.51 38.95
N LYS A 717 -52.11 22.47 38.79
CA LYS A 717 -51.49 22.09 37.52
C LYS A 717 -52.51 21.78 36.41
N ARG A 718 -53.68 21.26 36.81
CA ARG A 718 -54.84 21.03 35.91
C ARG A 718 -55.83 22.22 35.87
N HIS A 719 -55.39 23.41 36.26
CA HIS A 719 -56.16 24.68 36.26
C HIS A 719 -57.44 24.70 37.05
N ASN A 720 -57.66 23.69 37.91
CA ASN A 720 -58.87 23.69 38.79
C ASN A 720 -58.56 24.20 40.20
N LYS A 721 -58.51 25.49 40.34
CA LYS A 721 -58.29 26.16 41.60
C LYS A 721 -59.45 25.98 42.60
N TYR A 722 -60.67 25.79 42.10
CA TYR A 722 -61.83 25.54 42.94
C TYR A 722 -61.70 24.23 43.71
N GLU A 723 -61.35 23.17 43.01
CA GLU A 723 -61.11 21.86 43.64
C GLU A 723 -59.88 21.89 44.55
N ALA A 724 -58.83 22.58 44.18
CA ALA A 724 -57.63 22.76 45.00
C ALA A 724 -57.92 23.36 46.33
N LYS A 725 -58.84 24.34 46.40
CA LYS A 725 -59.24 25.00 47.68
C LYS A 725 -59.81 24.02 48.76
N LYS A 726 -60.49 22.98 48.33
CA LYS A 726 -61.07 21.96 49.23
C LYS A 726 -59.98 21.24 50.06
N TYR A 727 -58.80 21.11 49.52
CA TYR A 727 -57.70 20.36 50.18
C TYR A 727 -56.76 21.27 50.97
N VAL A 728 -56.78 22.59 50.80
CA VAL A 728 -55.91 23.52 51.52
C VAL A 728 -56.10 23.43 53.01
N SER A 729 -57.37 23.28 53.48
CA SER A 729 -57.70 23.14 54.93
C SER A 729 -57.12 21.88 55.58
N LYS A 730 -56.85 20.85 54.79
CA LYS A 730 -56.27 19.53 55.18
C LYS A 730 -54.75 19.52 55.12
N VAL A 731 -54.09 20.50 54.54
CA VAL A 731 -52.65 20.62 54.48
C VAL A 731 -52.08 20.86 55.86
N THR A 732 -50.91 20.25 56.12
CA THR A 732 -50.23 20.46 57.41
C THR A 732 -49.82 21.93 57.57
N PRO A 733 -49.75 22.42 58.79
CA PRO A 733 -49.43 23.82 59.06
C PRO A 733 -48.15 24.30 58.38
N GLU A 734 -47.12 23.41 58.30
CA GLU A 734 -45.83 23.72 57.70
C GLU A 734 -45.89 23.93 56.17
N GLN A 735 -46.91 23.43 55.52
CA GLN A 735 -47.12 23.52 54.08
C GLN A 735 -48.31 24.38 53.67
N LYS A 736 -49.05 24.89 54.59
CA LYS A 736 -50.26 25.75 54.35
C LYS A 736 -49.94 26.99 53.52
N VAL A 737 -48.84 27.67 53.83
CA VAL A 737 -48.41 28.85 53.07
C VAL A 737 -48.15 28.52 51.65
N LYS A 738 -47.45 27.43 51.38
CA LYS A 738 -47.19 26.94 50.03
C LYS A 738 -48.46 26.55 49.26
N ALA A 739 -49.40 25.95 49.95
CA ALA A 739 -50.68 25.57 49.36
C ALA A 739 -51.54 26.82 49.01
N HIS A 740 -51.62 27.84 49.85
CA HIS A 740 -52.32 29.08 49.54
C HIS A 740 -51.64 29.83 48.38
N LEU A 741 -50.31 29.90 48.38
CA LEU A 741 -49.60 30.54 47.27
C LEU A 741 -49.82 29.81 45.95
N ALA A 742 -49.90 28.48 45.93
CA ALA A 742 -50.17 27.70 44.74
C ALA A 742 -51.54 28.02 44.10
N ILE A 743 -52.57 28.21 44.90
CA ILE A 743 -53.91 28.60 44.41
C ILE A 743 -54.03 30.08 44.12
N GLY A 744 -53.04 30.91 44.50
CA GLY A 744 -53.05 32.37 44.33
C GLY A 744 -53.81 33.11 45.43
N ASP A 745 -54.06 32.50 46.59
CA ASP A 745 -54.69 33.09 47.73
C ASP A 745 -53.63 33.74 48.68
N LEU A 746 -53.35 35.02 48.41
CA LEU A 746 -52.31 35.76 49.14
C LEU A 746 -52.76 36.12 50.58
N GLU A 747 -54.04 36.30 50.78
CA GLU A 747 -54.59 36.57 52.12
C GLU A 747 -54.45 35.34 53.01
N GLY A 748 -54.92 34.20 52.56
CA GLY A 748 -54.78 32.92 53.29
C GLY A 748 -53.34 32.54 53.53
N ALA A 749 -52.46 32.80 52.55
CA ALA A 749 -50.98 32.54 52.69
C ALA A 749 -50.39 33.47 53.79
N ALA A 750 -50.81 34.74 53.79
CA ALA A 750 -50.37 35.69 54.83
C ALA A 750 -50.85 35.34 56.26
N GLU A 751 -52.10 34.92 56.38
CA GLU A 751 -52.63 34.47 57.66
C GLU A 751 -51.90 33.24 58.20
N ALA A 752 -51.69 32.26 57.32
CA ALA A 752 -50.93 31.03 57.67
C ALA A 752 -49.52 31.35 58.11
N ALA A 753 -48.82 32.26 57.41
CA ALA A 753 -47.47 32.67 57.72
C ALA A 753 -47.37 33.47 59.04
N ILE A 754 -48.35 34.33 59.31
CA ILE A 754 -48.41 35.12 60.53
C ILE A 754 -48.73 34.22 61.74
N GLU A 755 -49.62 33.26 61.57
CA GLU A 755 -50.01 32.32 62.66
C GLU A 755 -48.80 31.47 63.09
N ARG A 756 -47.97 31.07 62.11
CA ARG A 756 -46.74 30.30 62.39
C ARG A 756 -45.53 31.15 62.83
N ARG A 757 -45.64 32.45 62.72
CA ARG A 757 -44.55 33.40 63.07
C ARG A 757 -43.22 33.05 62.36
N SER A 758 -43.28 32.54 61.17
CA SER A 758 -42.12 32.12 60.39
C SER A 758 -41.63 33.27 59.49
N GLU A 759 -40.46 33.82 59.78
CA GLU A 759 -39.87 34.93 59.02
C GLU A 759 -39.65 34.59 57.56
N GLY A 760 -39.17 33.36 57.28
CA GLY A 760 -38.92 32.85 55.91
C GLY A 760 -40.20 32.72 55.09
N GLU A 761 -41.29 32.23 55.73
CA GLU A 761 -42.61 32.12 55.05
C GLU A 761 -43.20 33.48 54.79
N ILE A 762 -43.16 34.44 55.83
CA ILE A 762 -43.57 35.78 55.62
C ILE A 762 -42.86 36.51 54.52
N SER A 763 -41.52 36.31 54.40
CA SER A 763 -40.73 36.87 53.32
C SER A 763 -41.11 36.28 51.95
N THR A 764 -41.43 34.97 51.90
CA THR A 764 -41.87 34.30 50.67
C THR A 764 -43.23 34.86 50.18
N VAL A 765 -44.16 35.14 51.09
CA VAL A 765 -45.44 35.75 50.74
C VAL A 765 -45.25 37.21 50.32
N LEU A 766 -44.43 37.98 51.04
CA LEU A 766 -44.06 39.35 50.64
C LEU A 766 -43.50 39.45 49.22
N ALA A 767 -42.64 38.52 48.83
CA ALA A 767 -42.06 38.48 47.48
C ALA A 767 -43.10 38.22 46.36
N ARG A 768 -44.28 37.73 46.71
CA ARG A 768 -45.38 37.45 45.77
C ARG A 768 -46.47 38.55 45.79
N CYS A 769 -46.45 39.45 46.74
CA CYS A 769 -47.42 40.58 46.84
C CYS A 769 -47.03 41.71 45.88
N SER A 770 -48.02 42.27 45.19
CA SER A 770 -47.82 43.44 44.34
C SER A 770 -47.87 44.73 45.14
N PRO A 771 -46.91 45.66 44.98
CA PRO A 771 -46.90 46.94 45.75
C PRO A 771 -48.10 47.81 45.50
N THR A 772 -48.83 47.65 44.41
CA THR A 772 -49.92 48.49 43.97
C THR A 772 -51.30 47.98 44.40
N THR A 773 -51.51 46.69 44.43
CA THR A 773 -52.79 46.02 44.68
C THR A 773 -52.97 45.51 46.11
N ASP A 774 -51.87 45.12 46.82
CA ASP A 774 -51.94 44.44 48.10
C ASP A 774 -51.38 45.26 49.28
N ARG A 775 -51.55 46.59 49.21
CA ARG A 775 -50.95 47.55 50.17
C ARG A 775 -51.28 47.25 51.67
N ALA A 776 -52.54 46.97 51.97
CA ALA A 776 -52.98 46.65 53.38
C ALA A 776 -52.34 45.34 53.84
N LEU A 777 -52.18 44.32 52.94
CA LEU A 777 -51.62 43.06 53.27
C LEU A 777 -50.08 43.14 53.44
N LEU A 778 -49.43 43.99 52.67
CA LEU A 778 -48.00 44.30 52.82
C LEU A 778 -47.70 44.94 54.18
N GLU A 779 -48.50 45.86 54.63
CA GLU A 779 -48.37 46.50 55.96
C GLU A 779 -48.51 45.49 57.11
N ARG A 780 -49.50 44.59 57.02
CA ARG A 780 -49.70 43.49 58.00
C ARG A 780 -48.53 42.55 58.08
N LEU A 781 -48.01 42.11 56.88
CA LEU A 781 -46.89 41.21 56.79
C LEU A 781 -45.56 41.83 57.26
N ASN A 782 -45.32 43.11 56.96
CA ASN A 782 -44.14 43.80 57.44
C ASN A 782 -44.17 44.00 58.97
N ARG A 783 -45.35 44.34 59.61
CA ARG A 783 -45.48 44.38 61.04
C ARG A 783 -45.23 42.98 61.67
N ALA A 784 -45.75 41.92 61.08
CA ALA A 784 -45.59 40.59 61.57
C ALA A 784 -44.12 40.09 61.44
N ARG A 785 -43.44 40.48 60.34
CA ARG A 785 -42.00 40.16 60.11
C ARG A 785 -41.13 40.84 61.18
N SER A 786 -41.40 42.13 61.49
CA SER A 786 -40.70 42.87 62.56
C SER A 786 -40.89 42.28 63.95
N THR A 787 -42.06 41.67 64.25
CA THR A 787 -42.31 40.96 65.50
C THR A 787 -41.73 39.52 65.53
N ALA A 788 -41.63 38.84 64.43
CA ALA A 788 -41.02 37.55 64.30
C ALA A 788 -39.49 37.63 64.36
N ALA A 789 -38.84 38.66 63.82
CA ALA A 789 -37.43 38.92 63.91
C ALA A 789 -36.86 39.28 65.26
N LYS A 790 -37.75 39.63 66.24
CA LYS A 790 -37.39 40.02 67.60
C LYS A 790 -37.41 38.84 68.62
N LYS A 791 -37.69 37.64 68.17
CA LYS A 791 -37.58 36.40 68.94
C LYS A 791 -36.48 35.48 68.32
#